data_a138b5415147f59c09fd1f14839a9653
#
_entry.id   a138b5415147f59c09fd1f14839a9653
#
_cell.length_a   1.000
_cell.length_b   1.000
_cell.length_c   1.000
_cell.angle_alpha   90.00
_cell.angle_beta   90.00
_cell.angle_gamma   90.00
#
_symmetry.space_group_name_H-M   'P 1'
#
loop_
_entity.id
_entity.type
_entity.pdbx_description
1 polymer ?
#
loop_
_entity_poly.entity_id
_entity_poly.type
_entity_poly.pdbx_seq_one_letter_code
_entity_poly.pdbx_strand_id
1 'polypeptide(L)'
;MEKYIVEGMTCASCQARVEKAVSKVDGVQSCAVSLLTNSMGVEGSADPNAVIKAVENAGYSAKLQSETTTEKVDTASVSAEEEALQDHETPKLKKRLWYSLGYLVILMYITMGYGMLGLPLPAFLNHNHIGLGLTQMFLTLILMVINKKFFISGFKSFMHGSPNMDTLVALGSSVSFAWSVYVLYVMTVQITDGVANMELMPLYHSQLYFESAAMILVFITIGKMLEAKSKGKTTDALKSLMKLAPKKATIIRDGIETIINIDEVKLDDIFVVKPGESIPVDGVIVSGDSSINESALTGESVPVDKSVNDTVSAGTLNISGYLQAKATHVGKDTTLSKIIQMVSDAAATKAPIAKIADRISAVFVPTVIVISIIVMIGWLLAGASFVYALERAISVLVISCPCALGLATPVAIMVGNGLGFQHGILFKTSEALEEMGKMNIIALDKTGTITTGQPTVKDIYPIGDMSKNDLLQIAYSVEQKSEHPFAKAIVEKAQQENIQVLPTEQFKNVVGSGIEATLNNHLIQAGSMSYIRTIADISSDVQAKADGYASEGKTPLFFAQDGKLIGMITAADTIKEDSFDAITKLKKLGMQVVMLTGDNERTASAIARVAGVDRVVAGVKPDGKEAVISELQKQGKVAMVGDGINDAPALTKADIGIAIGAGTDVAIDSADIVLSNSTLTDVVRAVRLSRATLRNVKENLFWAFFYNLICIPLAAGLFGLSMNPMFGAAAMALSSVTVCMNALRLNLFKIDKDVEEKHIQREKHIERKEEKQMEKKIMIEGMVCGHCEKAVKNALEKIEGVSSAEVSHVTKQAVVTLNKEVSNEELRKAVEAEDYTVTGIE
;
A
#
# COMPACT_ATOMS: atom_id res chain seq x y z
N MET A 1 14.34 16.47 1.73
CA MET A 1 15.10 15.58 0.80
C MET A 1 15.16 16.24 -0.57
N GLU A 2 16.36 16.51 -1.10
CA GLU A 2 16.54 17.03 -2.46
C GLU A 2 16.47 15.87 -3.47
N LYS A 3 15.78 16.07 -4.60
CA LYS A 3 15.65 15.07 -5.66
C LYS A 3 16.48 15.44 -6.88
N TYR A 4 17.15 14.44 -7.45
CA TYR A 4 17.95 14.55 -8.67
C TYR A 4 17.50 13.49 -9.67
N ILE A 5 17.46 13.84 -10.96
CA ILE A 5 17.31 12.88 -12.04
C ILE A 5 18.70 12.38 -12.40
N VAL A 6 18.94 11.07 -12.38
CA VAL A 6 20.24 10.45 -12.68
C VAL A 6 20.11 9.56 -13.90
N GLU A 7 20.86 9.89 -14.98
CA GLU A 7 20.82 9.14 -16.21
C GLU A 7 22.06 8.23 -16.37
N GLY A 8 21.90 7.14 -17.14
CA GLY A 8 22.98 6.24 -17.50
C GLY A 8 23.17 5.04 -16.58
N MET A 9 22.39 4.91 -15.51
CA MET A 9 22.41 3.72 -14.65
C MET A 9 21.68 2.55 -15.32
N THR A 10 22.27 1.35 -15.28
CA THR A 10 21.72 0.16 -15.93
C THR A 10 21.56 -1.04 -15.00
N CYS A 11 22.12 -1.00 -13.79
CA CYS A 11 22.09 -2.12 -12.84
C CYS A 11 22.34 -1.66 -11.39
N ALA A 12 22.09 -2.57 -10.44
CA ALA A 12 22.29 -2.34 -9.00
C ALA A 12 23.72 -1.90 -8.64
N SER A 13 24.73 -2.42 -9.33
CA SER A 13 26.14 -1.98 -9.12
C SER A 13 26.38 -0.52 -9.53
N CYS A 14 25.69 -0.04 -10.58
CA CYS A 14 25.72 1.36 -10.99
C CYS A 14 25.11 2.26 -9.91
N GLN A 15 23.97 1.85 -9.38
CA GLN A 15 23.25 2.49 -8.30
C GLN A 15 24.09 2.61 -7.02
N ALA A 16 24.65 1.49 -6.54
CA ALA A 16 25.51 1.45 -5.35
C ALA A 16 26.76 2.34 -5.51
N ARG A 17 27.25 2.49 -6.73
CA ARG A 17 28.39 3.35 -7.03
C ARG A 17 28.04 4.83 -6.94
N VAL A 18 26.88 5.24 -7.49
CA VAL A 18 26.42 6.63 -7.37
C VAL A 18 26.20 6.97 -5.90
N GLU A 19 25.51 6.09 -5.13
CA GLU A 19 25.31 6.28 -3.69
C GLU A 19 26.63 6.44 -2.92
N LYS A 20 27.59 5.55 -3.19
CA LYS A 20 28.92 5.62 -2.56
C LYS A 20 29.70 6.89 -2.91
N ALA A 21 29.51 7.43 -4.12
CA ALA A 21 30.16 8.67 -4.53
C ALA A 21 29.52 9.88 -3.86
N VAL A 22 28.20 9.95 -3.82
CA VAL A 22 27.44 11.05 -3.24
C VAL A 22 27.50 11.06 -1.71
N SER A 23 27.48 9.89 -1.06
CA SER A 23 27.63 9.78 0.41
C SER A 23 28.99 10.25 0.94
N LYS A 24 29.96 10.53 0.08
CA LYS A 24 31.26 11.11 0.44
C LYS A 24 31.30 12.63 0.33
N VAL A 25 30.26 13.24 -0.18
CA VAL A 25 30.15 14.69 -0.31
C VAL A 25 29.85 15.29 1.07
N ASP A 26 30.60 16.32 1.45
CA ASP A 26 30.38 17.00 2.73
C ASP A 26 28.96 17.55 2.80
N GLY A 27 28.29 17.32 3.94
CA GLY A 27 26.92 17.76 4.17
C GLY A 27 25.84 16.76 3.77
N VAL A 28 26.17 15.63 3.12
CA VAL A 28 25.23 14.54 2.83
C VAL A 28 25.05 13.67 4.07
N GLN A 29 23.84 13.58 4.58
CA GLN A 29 23.46 12.69 5.69
C GLN A 29 23.01 11.32 5.16
N SER A 30 22.16 11.31 4.15
CA SER A 30 21.71 10.10 3.49
C SER A 30 21.59 10.31 1.97
N CYS A 31 21.77 9.22 1.22
CA CYS A 31 21.60 9.21 -0.22
C CYS A 31 20.95 7.89 -0.64
N ALA A 32 19.82 7.98 -1.31
CA ALA A 32 19.12 6.85 -1.89
C ALA A 32 18.95 7.05 -3.39
N VAL A 33 19.36 6.05 -4.18
CA VAL A 33 19.24 6.08 -5.65
C VAL A 33 18.22 5.04 -6.09
N SER A 34 17.32 5.38 -6.99
CA SER A 34 16.31 4.49 -7.56
C SER A 34 16.57 4.24 -9.04
N LEU A 35 16.79 2.97 -9.39
CA LEU A 35 16.88 2.53 -10.79
C LEU A 35 15.52 2.50 -11.48
N LEU A 36 14.42 2.45 -10.73
CA LEU A 36 13.08 2.39 -11.27
C LEU A 36 12.62 3.74 -11.81
N THR A 37 12.87 4.78 -11.04
CA THR A 37 12.47 6.16 -11.35
C THR A 37 13.62 6.96 -11.98
N ASN A 38 14.83 6.37 -12.12
CA ASN A 38 16.04 7.07 -12.52
C ASN A 38 16.29 8.34 -11.68
N SER A 39 15.94 8.30 -10.40
CA SER A 39 16.05 9.41 -9.47
C SER A 39 16.98 9.10 -8.31
N MET A 40 17.44 10.14 -7.63
CA MET A 40 18.25 10.09 -6.43
C MET A 40 17.71 11.09 -5.43
N GLY A 41 17.41 10.62 -4.21
CA GLY A 41 17.10 11.46 -3.07
C GLY A 41 18.34 11.67 -2.21
N VAL A 42 18.63 12.91 -1.86
CA VAL A 42 19.74 13.30 -0.98
C VAL A 42 19.19 14.07 0.21
N GLU A 43 19.57 13.65 1.41
CA GLU A 43 19.26 14.35 2.66
C GLU A 43 20.53 14.97 3.22
N GLY A 44 20.43 16.18 3.76
CA GLY A 44 21.52 16.92 4.33
C GLY A 44 21.56 18.36 3.85
N SER A 45 22.71 19.02 4.05
CA SER A 45 22.96 20.42 3.68
C SER A 45 24.05 20.55 2.60
N ALA A 46 24.21 19.52 1.74
CA ALA A 46 25.25 19.49 0.72
C ALA A 46 24.93 20.47 -0.43
N ASP A 47 25.98 21.07 -1.02
CA ASP A 47 25.81 21.90 -2.22
C ASP A 47 25.36 21.04 -3.41
N PRO A 48 24.23 21.39 -4.08
CA PRO A 48 23.73 20.66 -5.24
C PRO A 48 24.76 20.48 -6.35
N ASN A 49 25.62 21.46 -6.58
CA ASN A 49 26.66 21.34 -7.61
C ASN A 49 27.74 20.33 -7.21
N ALA A 50 28.07 20.23 -5.92
CA ALA A 50 28.99 19.21 -5.43
C ALA A 50 28.41 17.80 -5.59
N VAL A 51 27.12 17.63 -5.34
CA VAL A 51 26.40 16.36 -5.55
C VAL A 51 26.40 15.98 -7.02
N ILE A 52 26.04 16.90 -7.94
CA ILE A 52 26.04 16.65 -9.39
C ILE A 52 27.45 16.24 -9.85
N LYS A 53 28.47 16.98 -9.41
CA LYS A 53 29.87 16.68 -9.77
C LYS A 53 30.34 15.31 -9.25
N ALA A 54 29.87 14.89 -8.07
CA ALA A 54 30.16 13.56 -7.54
C ALA A 54 29.55 12.45 -8.40
N VAL A 55 28.34 12.65 -8.91
CA VAL A 55 27.68 11.73 -9.84
C VAL A 55 28.41 11.70 -11.20
N GLU A 56 28.81 12.84 -11.73
CA GLU A 56 29.57 12.92 -12.96
C GLU A 56 30.95 12.23 -12.84
N ASN A 57 31.66 12.42 -11.74
CA ASN A 57 32.90 11.72 -11.43
C ASN A 57 32.70 10.21 -11.30
N ALA A 58 31.53 9.77 -10.85
CA ALA A 58 31.14 8.36 -10.85
C ALA A 58 30.80 7.85 -12.26
N GLY A 59 30.75 8.72 -13.27
CA GLY A 59 30.56 8.34 -14.67
C GLY A 59 29.12 8.37 -15.16
N TYR A 60 28.22 9.02 -14.44
CA TYR A 60 26.82 9.19 -14.73
C TYR A 60 26.50 10.69 -14.89
N SER A 61 25.31 11.04 -15.36
CA SER A 61 24.83 12.43 -15.36
C SER A 61 23.73 12.64 -14.34
N ALA A 62 23.75 13.79 -13.67
CA ALA A 62 22.69 14.17 -12.74
C ALA A 62 22.21 15.59 -13.02
N LYS A 63 20.91 15.82 -12.78
CA LYS A 63 20.29 17.15 -12.80
C LYS A 63 19.44 17.30 -11.54
N LEU A 64 19.56 18.42 -10.86
CA LEU A 64 18.67 18.75 -9.75
C LEU A 64 17.26 18.89 -10.29
N GLN A 65 16.30 18.23 -9.69
CA GLN A 65 14.90 18.45 -9.92
C GLN A 65 14.52 19.70 -9.11
N SER A 66 14.74 20.91 -9.69
CA SER A 66 14.57 22.15 -8.96
C SER A 66 13.13 22.34 -8.54
N GLU A 67 12.94 22.65 -7.27
CA GLU A 67 11.81 23.43 -6.80
C GLU A 67 11.96 24.79 -7.44
N THR A 68 11.19 25.06 -8.48
CA THR A 68 11.23 26.33 -9.19
C THR A 68 10.90 27.45 -8.20
N THR A 69 11.86 28.32 -8.01
CA THR A 69 11.73 29.60 -7.30
C THR A 69 10.42 30.29 -7.67
N THR A 70 9.73 30.74 -6.63
CA THR A 70 8.61 31.68 -6.59
C THR A 70 8.72 32.73 -7.70
N GLU A 71 8.05 32.52 -8.87
CA GLU A 71 7.54 33.59 -9.74
C GLU A 71 7.07 33.10 -11.13
N LYS A 72 6.70 31.83 -11.27
CA LYS A 72 5.75 31.35 -12.31
C LYS A 72 5.42 29.91 -11.98
N VAL A 73 4.21 29.68 -11.52
CA VAL A 73 3.64 28.34 -11.35
C VAL A 73 3.43 27.77 -12.75
N ASP A 74 4.41 27.04 -13.24
CA ASP A 74 4.30 26.35 -14.51
C ASP A 74 3.72 24.95 -14.27
N THR A 75 2.70 24.60 -15.04
CA THR A 75 2.22 23.24 -15.37
C THR A 75 3.37 22.25 -15.66
N ALA A 76 4.59 22.75 -15.74
CA ALA A 76 5.82 22.01 -16.02
C ALA A 76 6.23 21.00 -14.94
N SER A 77 5.76 21.12 -13.68
CA SER A 77 6.22 20.20 -12.64
C SER A 77 5.52 18.83 -12.71
N VAL A 78 4.21 18.78 -12.83
CA VAL A 78 3.46 17.51 -12.99
C VAL A 78 3.72 16.91 -14.36
N SER A 79 3.85 17.74 -15.41
CA SER A 79 4.22 17.27 -16.74
C SER A 79 5.66 16.75 -16.82
N ALA A 80 6.60 17.34 -16.07
CA ALA A 80 7.98 16.85 -16.00
C ALA A 80 8.09 15.52 -15.23
N GLU A 81 7.31 15.31 -14.18
CA GLU A 81 7.23 14.02 -13.49
C GLU A 81 6.51 12.96 -14.34
N GLU A 82 5.43 13.33 -15.03
CA GLU A 82 4.76 12.46 -15.98
C GLU A 82 5.70 12.05 -17.13
N GLU A 83 6.51 12.98 -17.66
CA GLU A 83 7.51 12.71 -18.69
C GLU A 83 8.67 11.84 -18.15
N ALA A 84 9.13 12.05 -16.92
CA ALA A 84 10.14 11.24 -16.27
C ALA A 84 9.69 9.78 -16.02
N LEU A 85 8.40 9.56 -15.84
CA LEU A 85 7.78 8.23 -15.68
C LEU A 85 7.42 7.57 -17.03
N GLN A 86 7.51 8.30 -18.17
CA GLN A 86 7.28 7.70 -19.47
C GLN A 86 8.37 6.67 -19.81
N ASP A 87 7.94 5.54 -20.35
CA ASP A 87 8.85 4.47 -20.78
C ASP A 87 9.55 4.81 -22.09
N HIS A 88 10.62 5.58 -22.02
CA HIS A 88 11.46 5.91 -23.18
C HIS A 88 12.46 4.81 -23.55
N GLU A 89 12.70 3.83 -22.67
CA GLU A 89 13.69 2.76 -22.88
C GLU A 89 13.12 1.59 -23.67
N THR A 90 11.92 1.12 -23.35
CA THR A 90 11.31 -0.05 -24.02
C THR A 90 11.20 0.14 -25.55
N PRO A 91 10.76 1.28 -26.10
CA PRO A 91 10.71 1.46 -27.56
C PRO A 91 12.09 1.39 -28.22
N LYS A 92 13.12 1.97 -27.58
CA LYS A 92 14.51 1.94 -28.07
C LYS A 92 15.07 0.50 -28.02
N LEU A 93 14.83 -0.21 -26.93
CA LEU A 93 15.27 -1.61 -26.75
C LEU A 93 14.53 -2.53 -27.74
N LYS A 94 13.22 -2.33 -27.94
CA LYS A 94 12.42 -3.10 -28.90
C LYS A 94 12.94 -2.92 -30.32
N LYS A 95 13.23 -1.69 -30.75
CA LYS A 95 13.80 -1.40 -32.05
C LYS A 95 15.17 -2.06 -32.22
N ARG A 96 16.04 -1.94 -31.21
CA ARG A 96 17.37 -2.58 -31.20
C ARG A 96 17.26 -4.11 -31.27
N LEU A 97 16.34 -4.71 -30.51
CA LEU A 97 16.10 -6.15 -30.51
C LEU A 97 15.65 -6.66 -31.88
N TRP A 98 14.71 -5.98 -32.56
CA TRP A 98 14.26 -6.41 -33.89
C TRP A 98 15.41 -6.42 -34.92
N TYR A 99 16.24 -5.39 -34.92
CA TYR A 99 17.43 -5.39 -35.79
C TYR A 99 18.40 -6.52 -35.40
N SER A 100 18.70 -6.68 -34.13
CA SER A 100 19.61 -7.75 -33.65
C SER A 100 19.06 -9.15 -33.98
N LEU A 101 17.76 -9.36 -33.85
CA LEU A 101 17.11 -10.65 -34.16
C LEU A 101 17.18 -10.94 -35.68
N GLY A 102 16.97 -9.96 -36.53
CA GLY A 102 17.09 -10.12 -37.98
C GLY A 102 18.48 -10.63 -38.40
N TYR A 103 19.54 -9.98 -37.89
CA TYR A 103 20.91 -10.42 -38.19
C TYR A 103 21.24 -11.75 -37.53
N LEU A 104 20.74 -12.02 -36.32
CA LEU A 104 20.93 -13.32 -35.67
C LEU A 104 20.29 -14.46 -36.46
N VAL A 105 19.09 -14.27 -36.99
CA VAL A 105 18.42 -15.33 -37.79
C VAL A 105 19.25 -15.66 -39.04
N ILE A 106 19.83 -14.65 -39.72
CA ILE A 106 20.73 -14.87 -40.86
C ILE A 106 21.99 -15.66 -40.42
N LEU A 107 22.57 -15.26 -39.29
CA LEU A 107 23.76 -15.95 -38.72
C LEU A 107 23.43 -17.41 -38.38
N MET A 108 22.29 -17.65 -37.72
CA MET A 108 21.84 -19.01 -37.36
C MET A 108 21.52 -19.86 -38.58
N TYR A 109 20.98 -19.27 -39.65
CA TYR A 109 20.80 -19.97 -40.93
C TYR A 109 22.11 -20.49 -41.50
N ILE A 110 23.18 -19.67 -41.41
CA ILE A 110 24.52 -20.05 -41.93
C ILE A 110 25.16 -21.10 -41.04
N THR A 111 25.07 -20.96 -39.71
CA THR A 111 25.76 -21.88 -38.78
C THR A 111 25.02 -23.19 -38.59
N MET A 112 23.78 -23.15 -38.18
CA MET A 112 22.96 -24.33 -37.87
C MET A 112 22.15 -24.81 -39.08
N GLY A 113 21.60 -23.91 -39.87
CA GLY A 113 20.76 -24.27 -41.02
C GLY A 113 21.56 -25.02 -42.08
N TYR A 114 22.70 -24.51 -42.50
CA TYR A 114 23.58 -25.16 -43.43
C TYR A 114 24.36 -26.34 -42.77
N GLY A 115 25.00 -26.08 -41.61
CA GLY A 115 25.90 -27.04 -40.95
C GLY A 115 25.16 -28.27 -40.40
N MET A 116 23.93 -28.16 -39.87
CA MET A 116 23.20 -29.27 -39.26
C MET A 116 22.02 -29.78 -40.11
N LEU A 117 21.31 -28.89 -40.84
CA LEU A 117 20.11 -29.22 -41.58
C LEU A 117 20.34 -29.30 -43.09
N GLY A 118 21.53 -29.04 -43.59
CA GLY A 118 21.86 -29.12 -45.00
C GLY A 118 21.09 -28.12 -45.89
N LEU A 119 20.68 -27.00 -45.35
CA LEU A 119 19.92 -25.97 -46.09
C LEU A 119 20.79 -25.34 -47.20
N PRO A 120 20.24 -24.96 -48.38
CA PRO A 120 21.02 -24.45 -49.48
C PRO A 120 21.67 -23.11 -49.20
N LEU A 121 22.94 -22.95 -49.63
CA LEU A 121 23.67 -21.69 -49.59
C LEU A 121 24.05 -21.26 -51.01
N PRO A 122 24.36 -19.96 -51.19
CA PRO A 122 24.94 -19.48 -52.45
C PRO A 122 26.20 -20.28 -52.85
N ALA A 123 26.37 -20.55 -54.12
CA ALA A 123 27.44 -21.45 -54.63
C ALA A 123 28.85 -21.05 -54.14
N PHE A 124 29.14 -19.77 -53.97
CA PHE A 124 30.47 -19.26 -53.54
C PHE A 124 30.76 -19.54 -52.03
N LEU A 125 29.75 -19.81 -51.23
CA LEU A 125 29.85 -20.18 -49.78
C LEU A 125 29.81 -21.71 -49.58
N ASN A 126 29.32 -22.46 -50.54
CA ASN A 126 29.15 -23.89 -50.42
C ASN A 126 30.52 -24.58 -50.30
N HIS A 127 30.75 -25.34 -49.22
CA HIS A 127 32.02 -26.00 -48.84
C HIS A 127 33.22 -25.03 -48.66
N ASN A 128 32.96 -23.71 -48.51
CA ASN A 128 33.98 -22.71 -48.26
C ASN A 128 33.98 -22.29 -46.77
N HIS A 129 34.64 -23.05 -45.90
CA HIS A 129 34.68 -22.83 -44.46
C HIS A 129 35.29 -21.49 -44.06
N ILE A 130 36.26 -20.97 -44.82
CA ILE A 130 36.78 -19.60 -44.55
C ILE A 130 35.78 -18.54 -44.95
N GLY A 131 35.15 -18.68 -46.12
CA GLY A 131 34.11 -17.74 -46.57
C GLY A 131 32.92 -17.70 -45.60
N LEU A 132 32.53 -18.84 -45.05
CA LEU A 132 31.49 -18.97 -44.03
C LEU A 132 31.94 -18.30 -42.73
N GLY A 133 33.18 -18.54 -42.26
CA GLY A 133 33.74 -17.90 -41.07
C GLY A 133 33.83 -16.37 -41.19
N LEU A 134 34.27 -15.86 -42.34
CA LEU A 134 34.29 -14.42 -42.64
C LEU A 134 32.86 -13.82 -42.61
N THR A 135 31.88 -14.50 -43.19
CA THR A 135 30.48 -14.02 -43.17
C THR A 135 29.94 -13.98 -41.75
N GLN A 136 30.20 -15.00 -40.92
CA GLN A 136 29.84 -15.02 -39.49
C GLN A 136 30.54 -13.88 -38.75
N MET A 137 31.82 -13.61 -39.00
CA MET A 137 32.59 -12.51 -38.39
C MET A 137 31.92 -11.15 -38.68
N PHE A 138 31.59 -10.87 -39.97
CA PHE A 138 30.95 -9.61 -40.34
C PHE A 138 29.57 -9.45 -39.74
N LEU A 139 28.72 -10.49 -39.74
CA LEU A 139 27.37 -10.45 -39.11
C LEU A 139 27.49 -10.23 -37.60
N THR A 140 28.44 -10.91 -36.95
CA THR A 140 28.66 -10.72 -35.50
C THR A 140 29.18 -9.34 -35.18
N LEU A 141 30.07 -8.78 -36.02
CA LEU A 141 30.58 -7.41 -35.86
C LEU A 141 29.45 -6.39 -35.97
N ILE A 142 28.51 -6.55 -36.92
CA ILE A 142 27.33 -5.71 -37.06
C ILE A 142 26.49 -5.78 -35.77
N LEU A 143 26.25 -6.99 -35.23
CA LEU A 143 25.52 -7.18 -33.97
C LEU A 143 26.23 -6.52 -32.78
N MET A 144 27.57 -6.55 -32.70
CA MET A 144 28.34 -5.85 -31.68
C MET A 144 28.18 -4.33 -31.80
N VAL A 145 28.18 -3.80 -33.02
CA VAL A 145 27.98 -2.35 -33.29
C VAL A 145 26.55 -1.92 -32.91
N ILE A 146 25.52 -2.69 -33.27
CA ILE A 146 24.13 -2.43 -32.86
C ILE A 146 24.04 -2.40 -31.33
N ASN A 147 24.77 -3.26 -30.66
CA ASN A 147 24.77 -3.42 -29.20
C ASN A 147 25.94 -2.72 -28.49
N LYS A 148 26.59 -1.74 -29.13
CA LYS A 148 27.80 -1.04 -28.63
C LYS A 148 27.64 -0.47 -27.21
N LYS A 149 26.42 -0.17 -26.76
CA LYS A 149 26.15 0.34 -25.41
C LYS A 149 26.70 -0.60 -24.33
N PHE A 150 26.62 -1.93 -24.51
CA PHE A 150 27.18 -2.90 -23.55
C PHE A 150 28.71 -2.81 -23.45
N PHE A 151 29.38 -2.64 -24.57
CA PHE A 151 30.85 -2.56 -24.59
C PHE A 151 31.35 -1.24 -24.00
N ILE A 152 30.69 -0.11 -24.35
CA ILE A 152 31.08 1.21 -23.83
C ILE A 152 30.86 1.27 -22.32
N SER A 153 29.65 0.86 -21.83
CA SER A 153 29.30 0.85 -20.41
C SER A 153 30.17 -0.15 -19.63
N GLY A 154 30.35 -1.37 -20.15
CA GLY A 154 31.10 -2.43 -19.51
C GLY A 154 32.60 -2.08 -19.37
N PHE A 155 33.24 -1.58 -20.43
CA PHE A 155 34.64 -1.17 -20.39
C PHE A 155 34.87 0.04 -19.47
N LYS A 156 33.97 1.04 -19.54
CA LYS A 156 34.03 2.19 -18.63
C LYS A 156 33.93 1.78 -17.16
N SER A 157 33.00 0.89 -16.82
CA SER A 157 32.82 0.38 -15.45
C SER A 157 34.03 -0.44 -14.98
N PHE A 158 34.62 -1.26 -15.87
CA PHE A 158 35.81 -2.04 -15.58
C PHE A 158 37.04 -1.15 -15.29
N MET A 159 37.30 -0.15 -16.13
CA MET A 159 38.39 0.80 -15.94
C MET A 159 38.31 1.61 -14.65
N HIS A 160 37.08 1.85 -14.16
CA HIS A 160 36.90 2.53 -12.88
C HIS A 160 36.87 1.59 -11.67
N GLY A 161 37.27 0.32 -11.80
CA GLY A 161 37.38 -0.65 -10.71
C GLY A 161 36.02 -1.10 -10.13
N SER A 162 34.91 -0.93 -10.86
CA SER A 162 33.57 -1.34 -10.46
C SER A 162 32.89 -2.10 -11.59
N PRO A 163 33.35 -3.32 -11.90
CA PRO A 163 32.81 -4.10 -12.99
C PRO A 163 31.29 -4.37 -12.72
N ASN A 164 30.51 -4.22 -13.78
CA ASN A 164 29.04 -4.40 -13.74
C ASN A 164 28.62 -5.53 -14.71
N MET A 165 27.31 -5.72 -14.84
CA MET A 165 26.72 -6.68 -15.76
C MET A 165 27.20 -6.49 -17.21
N ASP A 166 27.25 -5.24 -17.68
CA ASP A 166 27.68 -4.92 -19.05
C ASP A 166 29.15 -5.32 -19.25
N THR A 167 29.95 -5.28 -18.18
CA THR A 167 31.35 -5.76 -18.18
C THR A 167 31.43 -7.27 -18.48
N LEU A 168 30.60 -8.08 -17.81
CA LEU A 168 30.58 -9.54 -18.03
C LEU A 168 30.17 -9.88 -19.47
N VAL A 169 29.12 -9.20 -19.97
CA VAL A 169 28.64 -9.34 -21.35
C VAL A 169 29.69 -8.93 -22.37
N ALA A 170 30.32 -7.78 -22.15
CA ALA A 170 31.36 -7.27 -23.03
C ALA A 170 32.57 -8.19 -23.06
N LEU A 171 33.02 -8.68 -21.89
CA LEU A 171 34.14 -9.65 -21.81
C LEU A 171 33.79 -10.95 -22.51
N GLY A 172 32.64 -11.58 -22.18
CA GLY A 172 32.25 -12.86 -22.78
C GLY A 172 32.12 -12.78 -24.30
N SER A 173 31.42 -11.75 -24.80
CA SER A 173 31.27 -11.56 -26.26
C SER A 173 32.59 -11.18 -26.95
N SER A 174 33.42 -10.30 -26.36
CA SER A 174 34.70 -9.89 -26.96
C SER A 174 35.71 -11.04 -27.01
N VAL A 175 35.79 -11.84 -25.93
CA VAL A 175 36.72 -12.99 -25.89
C VAL A 175 36.26 -14.06 -26.89
N SER A 176 34.98 -14.37 -26.99
CA SER A 176 34.44 -15.28 -28.00
C SER A 176 34.73 -14.81 -29.43
N PHE A 177 34.55 -13.51 -29.70
CA PHE A 177 34.83 -12.92 -30.99
C PHE A 177 36.34 -12.96 -31.32
N ALA A 178 37.19 -12.51 -30.41
CA ALA A 178 38.62 -12.46 -30.60
C ALA A 178 39.23 -13.87 -30.82
N TRP A 179 38.77 -14.85 -30.03
CA TRP A 179 39.16 -16.23 -30.23
C TRP A 179 38.75 -16.74 -31.60
N SER A 180 37.55 -16.49 -32.04
CA SER A 180 37.06 -16.94 -33.38
C SER A 180 37.85 -16.27 -34.51
N VAL A 181 38.23 -15.01 -34.37
CA VAL A 181 39.14 -14.34 -35.32
C VAL A 181 40.51 -15.03 -35.36
N TYR A 182 41.07 -15.37 -34.20
CA TYR A 182 42.35 -16.12 -34.14
C TYR A 182 42.22 -17.46 -34.85
N VAL A 183 41.17 -18.26 -34.59
CA VAL A 183 40.94 -19.55 -35.25
C VAL A 183 40.77 -19.35 -36.76
N LEU A 184 40.11 -18.32 -37.22
CA LEU A 184 39.96 -18.02 -38.65
C LEU A 184 41.32 -17.75 -39.29
N TYR A 185 42.25 -17.05 -38.62
CA TYR A 185 43.64 -16.88 -39.07
C TYR A 185 44.36 -18.23 -39.15
N VAL A 186 44.22 -19.10 -38.12
CA VAL A 186 44.82 -20.45 -38.15
C VAL A 186 44.27 -21.26 -39.35
N MET A 187 43.01 -21.18 -39.67
CA MET A 187 42.42 -21.85 -40.85
C MET A 187 42.98 -21.30 -42.14
N THR A 188 43.24 -20.00 -42.26
CA THR A 188 43.88 -19.43 -43.46
C THR A 188 45.32 -19.92 -43.63
N VAL A 189 46.08 -20.04 -42.52
CA VAL A 189 47.46 -20.59 -42.57
C VAL A 189 47.42 -22.05 -43.04
N GLN A 190 46.55 -22.88 -42.48
CA GLN A 190 46.44 -24.30 -42.88
C GLN A 190 46.11 -24.48 -44.38
N ILE A 191 45.28 -23.64 -44.97
CA ILE A 191 45.03 -23.67 -46.43
C ILE A 191 46.31 -23.29 -47.19
N THR A 192 47.03 -22.26 -46.72
CA THR A 192 48.30 -21.86 -47.37
C THR A 192 49.33 -22.99 -47.31
N ASP A 193 49.32 -23.79 -46.25
CA ASP A 193 50.15 -24.99 -46.07
C ASP A 193 49.61 -26.21 -46.86
N GLY A 194 48.59 -26.06 -47.69
CA GLY A 194 48.06 -27.09 -48.58
C GLY A 194 46.99 -28.03 -47.97
N VAL A 195 46.49 -27.74 -46.79
CA VAL A 195 45.41 -28.48 -46.17
C VAL A 195 44.12 -28.26 -46.97
N ALA A 196 43.42 -29.35 -47.33
CA ALA A 196 42.19 -29.27 -48.06
C ALA A 196 41.07 -28.58 -47.24
N ASN A 197 40.22 -27.76 -47.89
CA ASN A 197 39.14 -26.97 -47.21
C ASN A 197 38.16 -27.89 -46.42
N MET A 198 38.00 -29.15 -46.83
CA MET A 198 37.17 -30.14 -46.11
C MET A 198 37.80 -30.56 -44.76
N GLU A 199 39.10 -30.55 -44.64
CA GLU A 199 39.82 -30.92 -43.42
C GLU A 199 39.76 -29.82 -42.36
N LEU A 200 39.32 -28.60 -42.72
CA LEU A 200 39.04 -27.50 -41.78
C LEU A 200 37.70 -27.61 -41.05
N MET A 201 36.88 -28.60 -41.44
CA MET A 201 35.55 -28.79 -40.86
C MET A 201 35.57 -28.95 -39.35
N PRO A 202 36.48 -29.65 -38.68
CA PRO A 202 36.56 -29.73 -37.22
C PRO A 202 36.82 -28.37 -36.55
N LEU A 203 37.76 -27.57 -37.12
CA LEU A 203 38.06 -26.23 -36.60
C LEU A 203 36.85 -25.30 -36.76
N TYR A 204 36.18 -25.33 -37.90
CA TYR A 204 34.99 -24.55 -38.19
C TYR A 204 33.84 -24.86 -37.21
N HIS A 205 33.54 -26.12 -36.95
CA HIS A 205 32.39 -26.52 -36.12
C HIS A 205 32.69 -26.47 -34.63
N SER A 206 33.91 -26.76 -34.18
CA SER A 206 34.18 -26.91 -32.75
C SER A 206 34.88 -25.71 -32.11
N GLN A 207 35.46 -24.79 -32.90
CA GLN A 207 36.28 -23.71 -32.33
C GLN A 207 35.85 -22.28 -32.74
N LEU A 208 34.91 -22.12 -33.67
CA LEU A 208 34.35 -20.79 -33.98
C LEU A 208 33.16 -20.49 -33.06
N TYR A 209 33.22 -19.38 -32.31
CA TYR A 209 32.26 -18.92 -31.33
C TYR A 209 31.59 -17.61 -31.74
N PHE A 210 31.58 -17.21 -33.03
CA PHE A 210 30.91 -16.01 -33.52
C PHE A 210 29.44 -16.01 -33.22
N GLU A 211 28.73 -17.16 -33.36
CA GLU A 211 27.32 -17.31 -33.01
C GLU A 211 27.09 -17.14 -31.50
N SER A 212 27.98 -17.68 -30.67
CA SER A 212 27.90 -17.54 -29.21
C SER A 212 28.02 -16.07 -28.79
N ALA A 213 29.00 -15.34 -29.37
CA ALA A 213 29.16 -13.90 -29.15
C ALA A 213 27.92 -13.11 -29.53
N ALA A 214 27.30 -13.44 -30.65
CA ALA A 214 26.06 -12.80 -31.15
C ALA A 214 24.86 -13.11 -30.27
N MET A 215 24.67 -14.40 -29.90
CA MET A 215 23.55 -14.86 -29.09
C MET A 215 23.56 -14.27 -27.68
N ILE A 216 24.74 -14.17 -27.04
CA ILE A 216 24.89 -13.49 -25.75
C ILE A 216 24.28 -12.09 -25.81
N LEU A 217 24.63 -11.30 -26.84
CA LEU A 217 24.13 -9.93 -26.99
C LEU A 217 22.62 -9.88 -27.22
N VAL A 218 22.06 -10.81 -28.00
CA VAL A 218 20.62 -10.84 -28.31
C VAL A 218 19.81 -11.29 -27.09
N PHE A 219 20.20 -12.39 -26.42
CA PHE A 219 19.47 -12.87 -25.22
C PHE A 219 19.50 -11.84 -24.09
N ILE A 220 20.61 -11.16 -23.88
CA ILE A 220 20.68 -10.09 -22.90
C ILE A 220 19.80 -8.89 -23.30
N THR A 221 19.75 -8.57 -24.60
CA THR A 221 18.83 -7.51 -25.08
C THR A 221 17.37 -7.90 -24.88
N ILE A 222 17.00 -9.19 -25.06
CA ILE A 222 15.67 -9.72 -24.72
C ILE A 222 15.41 -9.54 -23.22
N GLY A 223 16.34 -9.99 -22.37
CA GLY A 223 16.21 -9.84 -20.92
C GLY A 223 16.01 -8.37 -20.49
N LYS A 224 16.82 -7.46 -21.06
CA LYS A 224 16.68 -6.01 -20.79
C LYS A 224 15.37 -5.41 -21.28
N MET A 225 14.87 -5.86 -22.42
CA MET A 225 13.58 -5.41 -22.94
C MET A 225 12.41 -5.86 -22.04
N LEU A 226 12.45 -7.12 -21.58
CA LEU A 226 11.44 -7.65 -20.64
C LEU A 226 11.52 -6.97 -19.28
N GLU A 227 12.73 -6.68 -18.81
CA GLU A 227 12.99 -5.87 -17.61
C GLU A 227 12.37 -4.48 -17.73
N ALA A 228 12.65 -3.74 -18.81
CA ALA A 228 12.11 -2.40 -19.02
C ALA A 228 10.57 -2.41 -19.11
N LYS A 229 9.99 -3.39 -19.81
CA LYS A 229 8.53 -3.56 -19.89
C LYS A 229 7.89 -3.85 -18.53
N SER A 230 8.55 -4.64 -17.67
CA SER A 230 8.06 -4.93 -16.33
C SER A 230 8.13 -3.70 -15.42
N LYS A 231 9.22 -2.94 -15.50
CA LYS A 231 9.35 -1.64 -14.81
C LYS A 231 8.24 -0.68 -15.22
N GLY A 232 7.92 -0.56 -16.52
CA GLY A 232 6.83 0.29 -17.00
C GLY A 232 5.48 -0.07 -16.38
N LYS A 233 5.18 -1.38 -16.24
CA LYS A 233 3.93 -1.83 -15.60
C LYS A 233 3.86 -1.54 -14.10
N THR A 234 4.97 -1.51 -13.40
CA THR A 234 4.98 -1.20 -11.96
C THR A 234 4.76 0.28 -11.67
N THR A 235 5.05 1.18 -12.61
CA THR A 235 4.78 2.62 -12.50
C THR A 235 3.36 3.01 -12.91
N ASP A 236 2.56 2.08 -13.43
CA ASP A 236 1.20 2.37 -13.93
C ASP A 236 0.25 2.87 -12.83
N ALA A 237 0.39 2.40 -11.59
CA ALA A 237 -0.39 2.89 -10.45
C ALA A 237 -0.14 4.39 -10.20
N LEU A 238 1.12 4.82 -10.17
CA LEU A 238 1.48 6.23 -10.01
C LEU A 238 0.99 7.09 -11.19
N LYS A 239 1.12 6.57 -12.42
CA LYS A 239 0.57 7.27 -13.61
C LYS A 239 -0.95 7.41 -13.57
N SER A 240 -1.64 6.42 -13.02
CA SER A 240 -3.10 6.48 -12.86
C SER A 240 -3.52 7.59 -11.91
N LEU A 241 -2.76 7.77 -10.81
CA LEU A 241 -2.96 8.87 -9.86
C LEU A 241 -2.79 10.25 -10.52
N MET A 242 -1.69 10.43 -11.24
CA MET A 242 -1.40 11.70 -11.91
C MET A 242 -2.47 12.07 -12.95
N LYS A 243 -3.13 11.06 -13.55
CA LYS A 243 -4.25 11.28 -14.48
C LYS A 243 -5.55 11.74 -13.81
N LEU A 244 -5.70 11.55 -12.49
CA LEU A 244 -6.87 12.03 -11.74
C LEU A 244 -6.82 13.55 -11.53
N ALA A 245 -5.64 14.15 -11.57
CA ALA A 245 -5.49 15.60 -11.42
C ALA A 245 -6.11 16.34 -12.61
N PRO A 246 -7.17 17.16 -12.40
CA PRO A 246 -7.76 17.96 -13.47
C PRO A 246 -6.76 18.99 -13.96
N LYS A 247 -6.79 19.28 -15.25
CA LYS A 247 -5.91 20.31 -15.88
C LYS A 247 -6.56 21.69 -15.93
N LYS A 248 -7.87 21.77 -15.74
CA LYS A 248 -8.68 22.98 -15.81
C LYS A 248 -9.68 23.03 -14.67
N ALA A 249 -10.04 24.22 -14.25
CA ALA A 249 -11.08 24.49 -13.28
C ALA A 249 -12.08 25.54 -13.83
N THR A 250 -13.36 25.39 -13.51
CA THR A 250 -14.37 26.43 -13.74
C THR A 250 -14.52 27.21 -12.46
N ILE A 251 -14.22 28.49 -12.48
CA ILE A 251 -14.31 29.40 -11.33
C ILE A 251 -15.31 30.51 -11.59
N ILE A 252 -15.84 31.09 -10.52
CA ILE A 252 -16.71 32.28 -10.58
C ILE A 252 -15.87 33.47 -10.20
N ARG A 253 -15.65 34.38 -11.15
CA ARG A 253 -15.07 35.70 -10.94
C ARG A 253 -16.04 36.78 -11.42
N ASP A 254 -16.33 37.74 -10.58
CA ASP A 254 -17.30 38.83 -10.87
C ASP A 254 -18.69 38.32 -11.33
N GLY A 255 -19.11 37.18 -10.77
CA GLY A 255 -20.41 36.55 -11.08
C GLY A 255 -20.45 35.78 -12.40
N ILE A 256 -19.32 35.61 -13.11
CA ILE A 256 -19.24 34.93 -14.41
C ILE A 256 -18.41 33.65 -14.27
N GLU A 257 -18.95 32.51 -14.75
CA GLU A 257 -18.20 31.25 -14.86
C GLU A 257 -17.09 31.38 -15.91
N THR A 258 -15.87 31.16 -15.50
CA THR A 258 -14.68 31.23 -16.38
C THR A 258 -13.86 29.97 -16.23
N ILE A 259 -13.45 29.34 -17.34
CA ILE A 259 -12.58 28.18 -17.34
C ILE A 259 -11.13 28.67 -17.35
N ILE A 260 -10.37 28.29 -16.34
CA ILE A 260 -8.94 28.63 -16.20
C ILE A 260 -8.08 27.36 -16.08
N ASN A 261 -6.77 27.52 -16.21
CA ASN A 261 -5.85 26.43 -15.86
C ASN A 261 -5.85 26.21 -14.34
N ILE A 262 -5.63 24.96 -13.92
CA ILE A 262 -5.64 24.60 -12.49
C ILE A 262 -4.63 25.41 -11.67
N ASP A 263 -3.49 25.77 -12.28
CA ASP A 263 -2.41 26.52 -11.62
C ASP A 263 -2.78 28.02 -11.39
N GLU A 264 -3.84 28.50 -12.00
CA GLU A 264 -4.33 29.89 -11.86
C GLU A 264 -5.39 30.03 -10.76
N VAL A 265 -5.84 28.89 -10.16
CA VAL A 265 -6.77 28.87 -9.04
C VAL A 265 -6.06 29.36 -7.78
N LYS A 266 -6.69 30.28 -7.06
CA LYS A 266 -6.18 30.85 -5.81
C LYS A 266 -6.98 30.40 -4.61
N LEU A 267 -6.38 30.51 -3.45
CA LEU A 267 -7.12 30.35 -2.18
C LEU A 267 -8.33 31.30 -2.17
N ASP A 268 -9.44 30.82 -1.63
CA ASP A 268 -10.72 31.51 -1.52
C ASP A 268 -11.47 31.72 -2.86
N ASP A 269 -10.94 31.30 -4.03
CA ASP A 269 -11.72 31.28 -5.28
C ASP A 269 -12.92 30.33 -5.14
N ILE A 270 -14.07 30.73 -5.67
CA ILE A 270 -15.24 29.84 -5.76
C ILE A 270 -15.19 29.09 -7.07
N PHE A 271 -15.08 27.77 -7.00
CA PHE A 271 -15.10 26.90 -8.17
C PHE A 271 -16.42 26.13 -8.28
N VAL A 272 -16.76 25.78 -9.51
CA VAL A 272 -17.98 25.09 -9.91
C VAL A 272 -17.64 23.69 -10.39
N VAL A 273 -18.43 22.71 -9.96
CA VAL A 273 -18.30 21.31 -10.39
C VAL A 273 -19.66 20.79 -10.81
N LYS A 274 -19.78 20.40 -12.09
CA LYS A 274 -21.00 19.83 -12.66
C LYS A 274 -21.01 18.30 -12.51
N PRO A 275 -22.18 17.66 -12.60
CA PRO A 275 -22.27 16.20 -12.60
C PRO A 275 -21.34 15.58 -13.66
N GLY A 276 -20.55 14.59 -13.27
CA GLY A 276 -19.58 13.91 -14.10
C GLY A 276 -18.21 14.60 -14.21
N GLU A 277 -17.99 15.74 -13.55
CA GLU A 277 -16.70 16.44 -13.50
C GLU A 277 -15.92 16.08 -12.25
N SER A 278 -14.60 16.07 -12.37
CA SER A 278 -13.69 15.91 -11.22
C SER A 278 -13.52 17.23 -10.48
N ILE A 279 -13.42 17.14 -9.16
CA ILE A 279 -13.17 18.30 -8.28
C ILE A 279 -11.74 18.81 -8.54
N PRO A 280 -11.59 20.12 -8.86
CA PRO A 280 -10.31 20.66 -9.32
C PRO A 280 -9.29 20.85 -8.19
N VAL A 281 -9.70 21.38 -7.04
CA VAL A 281 -8.88 21.67 -5.86
C VAL A 281 -9.64 21.33 -4.59
N ASP A 282 -8.95 21.23 -3.46
CA ASP A 282 -9.64 21.00 -2.18
C ASP A 282 -10.45 22.24 -1.79
N GLY A 283 -11.64 22.01 -1.24
CA GLY A 283 -12.54 23.11 -0.89
C GLY A 283 -13.62 22.72 0.11
N VAL A 284 -14.43 23.72 0.48
CA VAL A 284 -15.63 23.58 1.30
C VAL A 284 -16.83 23.98 0.47
N ILE A 285 -17.88 23.17 0.46
CA ILE A 285 -19.11 23.43 -0.28
C ILE A 285 -19.80 24.66 0.29
N VAL A 286 -20.07 25.64 -0.58
CA VAL A 286 -20.79 26.87 -0.21
C VAL A 286 -22.24 26.87 -0.75
N SER A 287 -22.51 26.05 -1.78
CA SER A 287 -23.86 25.91 -2.35
C SER A 287 -23.99 24.59 -3.11
N GLY A 288 -25.17 23.96 -2.98
CA GLY A 288 -25.50 22.69 -3.63
C GLY A 288 -25.28 21.48 -2.74
N ASP A 289 -25.87 20.36 -3.17
CA ASP A 289 -25.73 19.03 -2.54
C ASP A 289 -25.42 18.02 -3.63
N SER A 290 -24.55 17.04 -3.35
CA SER A 290 -24.21 15.98 -4.31
C SER A 290 -23.65 14.75 -3.65
N SER A 291 -23.75 13.62 -4.35
CA SER A 291 -22.98 12.41 -4.03
C SER A 291 -21.63 12.45 -4.74
N ILE A 292 -20.55 12.30 -3.99
CA ILE A 292 -19.17 12.36 -4.48
C ILE A 292 -18.54 10.98 -4.38
N ASN A 293 -17.96 10.52 -5.48
CA ASN A 293 -17.17 9.30 -5.51
C ASN A 293 -15.72 9.63 -5.12
N GLU A 294 -15.37 9.25 -3.91
CA GLU A 294 -14.01 9.43 -3.34
C GLU A 294 -13.12 8.19 -3.49
N SER A 295 -13.59 7.15 -4.21
CA SER A 295 -12.90 5.86 -4.34
C SER A 295 -11.45 5.95 -4.85
N ALA A 296 -11.16 6.99 -5.62
CA ALA A 296 -9.81 7.23 -6.13
C ALA A 296 -8.79 7.61 -5.04
N LEU A 297 -9.25 8.18 -3.92
CA LEU A 297 -8.40 8.59 -2.78
C LEU A 297 -8.54 7.66 -1.58
N THR A 298 -9.76 7.20 -1.31
CA THR A 298 -10.08 6.38 -0.13
C THR A 298 -10.09 4.88 -0.40
N GLY A 299 -10.28 4.49 -1.66
CA GLY A 299 -10.48 3.09 -2.05
C GLY A 299 -11.91 2.57 -1.79
N GLU A 300 -12.80 3.38 -1.21
CA GLU A 300 -14.19 3.00 -0.95
C GLU A 300 -15.07 3.24 -2.18
N SER A 301 -15.79 2.21 -2.60
CA SER A 301 -16.61 2.26 -3.83
C SER A 301 -17.97 2.94 -3.65
N VAL A 302 -18.40 3.16 -2.40
CA VAL A 302 -19.70 3.77 -2.11
C VAL A 302 -19.56 5.29 -2.15
N PRO A 303 -20.35 6.00 -2.98
CA PRO A 303 -20.32 7.45 -3.00
C PRO A 303 -20.80 8.04 -1.65
N VAL A 304 -20.22 9.19 -1.29
CA VAL A 304 -20.52 9.91 -0.05
C VAL A 304 -21.37 11.12 -0.38
N ASP A 305 -22.52 11.24 0.29
CA ASP A 305 -23.36 12.44 0.17
C ASP A 305 -22.71 13.62 0.90
N LYS A 306 -22.59 14.74 0.21
CA LYS A 306 -21.99 15.98 0.69
C LYS A 306 -22.95 17.15 0.53
N SER A 307 -22.98 18.01 1.53
CA SER A 307 -23.85 19.18 1.61
C SER A 307 -23.04 20.45 1.95
N VAL A 308 -23.71 21.57 2.09
CA VAL A 308 -23.08 22.86 2.44
C VAL A 308 -22.30 22.73 3.76
N ASN A 309 -21.08 23.25 3.78
CA ASN A 309 -20.04 23.16 4.80
C ASN A 309 -19.24 21.84 4.83
N ASP A 310 -19.55 20.86 4.01
CA ASP A 310 -18.72 19.66 3.89
C ASP A 310 -17.48 19.94 3.04
N THR A 311 -16.40 19.21 3.34
CA THR A 311 -15.14 19.29 2.59
C THR A 311 -15.18 18.39 1.36
N VAL A 312 -14.53 18.86 0.29
CA VAL A 312 -14.33 18.11 -0.96
C VAL A 312 -12.86 18.11 -1.34
N SER A 313 -12.37 17.01 -1.89
CA SER A 313 -10.94 16.81 -2.21
C SER A 313 -10.69 16.75 -3.72
N ALA A 314 -9.58 17.33 -4.14
CA ALA A 314 -9.14 17.34 -5.54
C ALA A 314 -9.04 15.92 -6.11
N GLY A 315 -9.47 15.75 -7.37
CA GLY A 315 -9.43 14.48 -8.10
C GLY A 315 -10.57 13.50 -7.79
N THR A 316 -11.47 13.81 -6.84
CA THR A 316 -12.71 13.05 -6.62
C THR A 316 -13.76 13.41 -7.67
N LEU A 317 -14.74 12.54 -7.92
CA LEU A 317 -15.71 12.67 -9.00
C LEU A 317 -17.08 13.08 -8.48
N ASN A 318 -17.62 14.20 -8.95
CA ASN A 318 -18.98 14.62 -8.67
C ASN A 318 -19.98 13.79 -9.50
N ILE A 319 -20.93 13.09 -8.82
CA ILE A 319 -21.86 12.17 -9.52
C ILE A 319 -23.15 12.86 -9.95
N SER A 320 -23.81 13.60 -9.05
CA SER A 320 -25.23 13.98 -9.27
C SER A 320 -25.50 15.47 -9.27
N GLY A 321 -25.09 16.23 -8.28
CA GLY A 321 -25.48 17.62 -8.06
C GLY A 321 -24.59 18.66 -8.74
N TYR A 322 -25.09 19.90 -8.85
CA TYR A 322 -24.28 21.06 -9.18
C TYR A 322 -23.72 21.64 -7.88
N LEU A 323 -22.40 21.72 -7.77
CA LEU A 323 -21.72 22.18 -6.57
C LEU A 323 -20.97 23.49 -6.83
N GLN A 324 -21.03 24.38 -5.86
CA GLN A 324 -20.09 25.48 -5.72
C GLN A 324 -19.29 25.29 -4.43
N ALA A 325 -17.99 25.31 -4.53
CA ALA A 325 -17.13 25.17 -3.36
C ALA A 325 -16.05 26.25 -3.37
N LYS A 326 -15.64 26.65 -2.17
CA LYS A 326 -14.60 27.63 -1.91
C LYS A 326 -13.27 26.91 -1.74
N ALA A 327 -12.25 27.29 -2.52
CA ALA A 327 -10.93 26.68 -2.48
C ALA A 327 -10.21 26.89 -1.13
N THR A 328 -9.82 25.81 -0.47
CA THR A 328 -9.07 25.80 0.80
C THR A 328 -7.60 25.44 0.63
N HIS A 329 -7.28 24.58 -0.34
CA HIS A 329 -5.89 24.24 -0.69
C HIS A 329 -5.78 24.20 -2.21
N VAL A 330 -4.65 24.71 -2.74
CA VAL A 330 -4.41 24.85 -4.17
C VAL A 330 -3.00 24.37 -4.55
N GLY A 331 -2.80 23.96 -5.80
CA GLY A 331 -1.51 23.58 -6.33
C GLY A 331 -0.88 22.40 -5.59
N LYS A 332 0.31 22.58 -5.04
CA LYS A 332 1.06 21.52 -4.33
C LYS A 332 0.45 21.14 -2.97
N ASP A 333 -0.36 22.02 -2.40
CA ASP A 333 -0.93 21.83 -1.07
C ASP A 333 -2.23 21.03 -1.08
N THR A 334 -2.78 20.71 -2.27
CA THR A 334 -3.96 19.85 -2.37
C THR A 334 -3.68 18.43 -1.86
N THR A 335 -4.70 17.81 -1.28
CA THR A 335 -4.65 16.41 -0.78
C THR A 335 -4.13 15.45 -1.84
N LEU A 336 -4.62 15.55 -3.08
CA LEU A 336 -4.16 14.72 -4.20
C LEU A 336 -2.67 14.96 -4.51
N SER A 337 -2.21 16.21 -4.53
CA SER A 337 -0.78 16.54 -4.77
C SER A 337 0.13 15.99 -3.67
N LYS A 338 -0.27 16.12 -2.40
CA LYS A 338 0.44 15.54 -1.25
C LYS A 338 0.52 14.01 -1.35
N ILE A 339 -0.56 13.35 -1.76
CA ILE A 339 -0.59 11.90 -1.97
C ILE A 339 0.36 11.48 -3.10
N ILE A 340 0.31 12.16 -4.26
CA ILE A 340 1.22 11.90 -5.39
C ILE A 340 2.67 12.06 -4.94
N GLN A 341 2.97 13.12 -4.18
CA GLN A 341 4.30 13.37 -3.64
C GLN A 341 4.75 12.24 -2.70
N MET A 342 3.90 11.80 -1.74
CA MET A 342 4.22 10.69 -0.83
C MET A 342 4.53 9.40 -1.58
N VAL A 343 3.72 9.04 -2.59
CA VAL A 343 3.96 7.82 -3.38
C VAL A 343 5.24 7.93 -4.22
N SER A 344 5.53 9.12 -4.75
CA SER A 344 6.78 9.41 -5.46
C SER A 344 8.00 9.31 -4.53
N ASP A 345 7.90 9.83 -3.31
CA ASP A 345 8.96 9.76 -2.29
C ASP A 345 9.19 8.33 -1.83
N ALA A 346 8.12 7.57 -1.60
CA ALA A 346 8.23 6.15 -1.29
C ALA A 346 8.97 5.36 -2.37
N ALA A 347 8.71 5.68 -3.65
CA ALA A 347 9.40 5.05 -4.78
C ALA A 347 10.89 5.46 -4.88
N ALA A 348 11.26 6.63 -4.38
CA ALA A 348 12.64 7.13 -4.37
C ALA A 348 13.47 6.58 -3.19
N THR A 349 12.83 6.10 -2.11
CA THR A 349 13.50 5.54 -0.94
C THR A 349 13.86 4.06 -1.13
N LYS A 350 14.81 3.56 -0.34
CA LYS A 350 15.23 2.16 -0.36
C LYS A 350 14.92 1.44 0.94
N ALA A 351 14.24 0.33 0.81
CA ALA A 351 14.06 -0.62 1.90
C ALA A 351 15.40 -1.22 2.37
N PRO A 352 15.57 -1.53 3.67
CA PRO A 352 16.78 -2.16 4.22
C PRO A 352 17.21 -3.43 3.49
N ILE A 353 16.27 -4.29 3.12
CA ILE A 353 16.55 -5.52 2.38
C ILE A 353 17.12 -5.24 0.98
N ALA A 354 16.74 -4.14 0.34
CA ALA A 354 17.30 -3.71 -0.94
C ALA A 354 18.76 -3.27 -0.79
N LYS A 355 19.10 -2.55 0.30
CA LYS A 355 20.49 -2.15 0.61
C LYS A 355 21.39 -3.38 0.80
N ILE A 356 20.89 -4.46 1.39
CA ILE A 356 21.62 -5.74 1.54
C ILE A 356 21.83 -6.40 0.18
N ALA A 357 20.78 -6.48 -0.66
CA ALA A 357 20.88 -7.07 -2.00
C ALA A 357 21.88 -6.32 -2.89
N ASP A 358 21.91 -4.99 -2.83
CA ASP A 358 22.87 -4.16 -3.56
C ASP A 358 24.32 -4.42 -3.11
N ARG A 359 24.56 -4.55 -1.81
CA ARG A 359 25.88 -4.87 -1.26
C ARG A 359 26.37 -6.25 -1.74
N ILE A 360 25.49 -7.24 -1.75
CA ILE A 360 25.80 -8.57 -2.28
C ILE A 360 26.12 -8.47 -3.76
N SER A 361 25.34 -7.75 -4.56
CA SER A 361 25.57 -7.54 -5.99
C SER A 361 26.93 -6.91 -6.29
N ALA A 362 27.36 -5.95 -5.48
CA ALA A 362 28.64 -5.27 -5.67
C ALA A 362 29.86 -6.19 -5.47
N VAL A 363 29.75 -7.19 -4.59
CA VAL A 363 30.81 -8.19 -4.35
C VAL A 363 30.71 -9.33 -5.36
N PHE A 364 29.52 -9.67 -5.83
CA PHE A 364 29.26 -10.84 -6.66
C PHE A 364 29.98 -10.80 -8.00
N VAL A 365 29.96 -9.67 -8.72
CA VAL A 365 30.57 -9.56 -10.05
C VAL A 365 32.10 -9.74 -10.02
N PRO A 366 32.87 -9.08 -9.14
CA PRO A 366 34.30 -9.37 -8.98
C PRO A 366 34.57 -10.84 -8.62
N THR A 367 33.78 -11.42 -7.73
CA THR A 367 33.90 -12.82 -7.30
C THR A 367 33.75 -13.78 -8.49
N VAL A 368 32.78 -13.54 -9.35
CA VAL A 368 32.53 -14.35 -10.55
C VAL A 368 33.69 -14.28 -11.54
N ILE A 369 34.29 -13.10 -11.73
CA ILE A 369 35.47 -12.95 -12.58
C ILE A 369 36.61 -13.82 -12.04
N VAL A 370 36.86 -13.81 -10.73
CA VAL A 370 37.87 -14.66 -10.08
C VAL A 370 37.54 -16.15 -10.25
N ILE A 371 36.30 -16.57 -10.03
CA ILE A 371 35.84 -17.96 -10.24
C ILE A 371 36.06 -18.39 -11.69
N SER A 372 35.73 -17.56 -12.67
CA SER A 372 35.94 -17.83 -14.08
C SER A 372 37.43 -18.09 -14.39
N ILE A 373 38.35 -17.28 -13.82
CA ILE A 373 39.81 -17.45 -13.97
C ILE A 373 40.23 -18.75 -13.29
N ILE A 374 39.75 -19.05 -12.09
CA ILE A 374 40.06 -20.29 -11.37
C ILE A 374 39.59 -21.52 -12.17
N VAL A 375 38.40 -21.48 -12.76
CA VAL A 375 37.86 -22.56 -13.60
C VAL A 375 38.75 -22.77 -14.83
N MET A 376 39.18 -21.70 -15.50
CA MET A 376 40.09 -21.78 -16.64
C MET A 376 41.39 -22.44 -16.26
N ILE A 377 42.05 -21.96 -15.21
CA ILE A 377 43.34 -22.51 -14.72
C ILE A 377 43.14 -23.96 -14.27
N GLY A 378 42.07 -24.27 -13.54
CA GLY A 378 41.78 -25.63 -13.06
C GLY A 378 41.69 -26.65 -14.19
N TRP A 379 40.97 -26.33 -15.27
CA TRP A 379 40.88 -27.21 -16.43
C TRP A 379 42.18 -27.34 -17.20
N LEU A 380 42.96 -26.26 -17.34
CA LEU A 380 44.29 -26.33 -17.94
C LEU A 380 45.23 -27.23 -17.13
N LEU A 381 45.23 -27.14 -15.79
CA LEU A 381 45.96 -28.01 -14.90
C LEU A 381 45.50 -29.48 -14.93
N ALA A 382 44.18 -29.69 -15.18
CA ALA A 382 43.62 -31.02 -15.39
C ALA A 382 43.92 -31.64 -16.76
N GLY A 383 44.72 -30.95 -17.63
CA GLY A 383 45.12 -31.43 -18.95
C GLY A 383 44.07 -31.21 -20.05
N ALA A 384 43.01 -30.42 -19.81
CA ALA A 384 42.08 -30.09 -20.85
C ALA A 384 42.63 -29.10 -21.87
N SER A 385 42.11 -29.09 -23.07
CA SER A 385 42.52 -28.16 -24.12
C SER A 385 42.22 -26.68 -23.69
N PHE A 386 43.01 -25.75 -24.16
CA PHE A 386 42.83 -24.33 -23.94
C PHE A 386 41.42 -23.87 -24.37
N VAL A 387 40.94 -24.40 -25.49
CA VAL A 387 39.60 -24.10 -26.04
C VAL A 387 38.51 -24.50 -25.06
N TYR A 388 38.57 -25.72 -24.51
CA TYR A 388 37.62 -26.21 -23.53
C TYR A 388 37.65 -25.37 -22.23
N ALA A 389 38.86 -25.08 -21.71
CA ALA A 389 39.00 -24.26 -20.52
C ALA A 389 38.47 -22.85 -20.71
N LEU A 390 38.71 -22.24 -21.88
CA LEU A 390 38.22 -20.92 -22.23
C LEU A 390 36.69 -20.90 -22.36
N GLU A 391 36.08 -21.89 -23.00
CA GLU A 391 34.64 -22.04 -23.13
C GLU A 391 33.92 -22.12 -21.76
N ARG A 392 34.49 -22.91 -20.82
CA ARG A 392 34.01 -23.00 -19.43
C ARG A 392 34.11 -21.66 -18.72
N ALA A 393 35.20 -20.96 -18.84
CA ALA A 393 35.41 -19.64 -18.25
C ALA A 393 34.42 -18.62 -18.78
N ILE A 394 34.21 -18.58 -20.11
CA ILE A 394 33.18 -17.69 -20.73
C ILE A 394 31.77 -18.05 -20.26
N SER A 395 31.46 -19.37 -20.21
CA SER A 395 30.15 -19.84 -19.73
C SER A 395 29.87 -19.37 -18.31
N VAL A 396 30.82 -19.47 -17.40
CA VAL A 396 30.74 -18.98 -16.01
C VAL A 396 30.52 -17.47 -15.99
N LEU A 397 31.26 -16.69 -16.78
CA LEU A 397 31.07 -15.23 -16.85
C LEU A 397 29.68 -14.83 -17.30
N VAL A 398 29.18 -15.46 -18.36
CA VAL A 398 27.88 -15.10 -18.97
C VAL A 398 26.73 -15.47 -18.07
N ILE A 399 26.74 -16.68 -17.47
CA ILE A 399 25.61 -17.17 -16.67
C ILE A 399 25.47 -16.47 -15.33
N SER A 400 26.55 -15.93 -14.82
CA SER A 400 26.62 -15.35 -13.46
C SER A 400 26.16 -13.90 -13.40
N CYS A 401 25.39 -13.42 -14.36
CA CYS A 401 24.86 -12.05 -14.27
C CYS A 401 23.81 -11.92 -13.15
N PRO A 402 23.97 -11.00 -12.19
CA PRO A 402 23.02 -10.78 -11.12
C PRO A 402 21.84 -9.88 -11.56
N CYS A 403 21.37 -9.99 -12.80
CA CYS A 403 20.35 -9.12 -13.37
C CYS A 403 19.02 -9.15 -12.59
N ALA A 404 18.58 -10.35 -12.21
CA ALA A 404 17.35 -10.56 -11.45
C ALA A 404 17.45 -10.00 -10.02
N LEU A 405 18.65 -10.01 -9.41
CA LEU A 405 18.85 -9.57 -8.03
C LEU A 405 18.56 -8.07 -7.86
N GLY A 406 18.99 -7.25 -8.82
CA GLY A 406 18.74 -5.79 -8.79
C GLY A 406 17.27 -5.40 -8.92
N LEU A 407 16.41 -6.31 -9.42
CA LEU A 407 14.97 -6.09 -9.60
C LEU A 407 14.12 -6.73 -8.50
N ALA A 408 14.67 -7.73 -7.81
CA ALA A 408 13.94 -8.59 -6.88
C ALA A 408 13.18 -7.81 -5.81
N THR A 409 13.78 -6.77 -5.26
CA THR A 409 13.20 -5.96 -4.20
C THR A 409 12.41 -4.76 -4.73
N PRO A 410 12.95 -3.90 -5.61
CA PRO A 410 12.27 -2.67 -6.01
C PRO A 410 10.92 -2.91 -6.69
N VAL A 411 10.83 -3.93 -7.56
CA VAL A 411 9.58 -4.24 -8.28
C VAL A 411 8.49 -4.70 -7.31
N ALA A 412 8.81 -5.59 -6.36
CA ALA A 412 7.84 -6.07 -5.38
C ALA A 412 7.34 -4.96 -4.45
N ILE A 413 8.25 -4.08 -3.99
CA ILE A 413 7.90 -2.95 -3.13
C ILE A 413 6.99 -1.96 -3.87
N MET A 414 7.31 -1.65 -5.14
CA MET A 414 6.50 -0.72 -5.92
C MET A 414 5.09 -1.27 -6.21
N VAL A 415 4.97 -2.57 -6.49
CA VAL A 415 3.67 -3.23 -6.61
C VAL A 415 2.92 -3.21 -5.27
N GLY A 416 3.63 -3.46 -4.15
CA GLY A 416 3.06 -3.38 -2.81
C GLY A 416 2.56 -1.98 -2.46
N ASN A 417 3.34 -0.94 -2.72
CA ASN A 417 2.92 0.45 -2.52
C ASN A 417 1.72 0.83 -3.38
N GLY A 418 1.73 0.42 -4.67
CA GLY A 418 0.61 0.66 -5.57
C GLY A 418 -0.68 -0.01 -5.12
N LEU A 419 -0.59 -1.24 -4.61
CA LEU A 419 -1.73 -1.96 -4.05
C LEU A 419 -2.20 -1.32 -2.73
N GLY A 420 -1.27 -0.87 -1.87
CA GLY A 420 -1.58 -0.12 -0.65
C GLY A 420 -2.39 1.12 -0.97
N PHE A 421 -1.91 1.91 -1.91
CA PHE A 421 -2.60 3.12 -2.36
C PHE A 421 -4.04 2.84 -2.82
N GLN A 422 -4.25 1.81 -3.65
CA GLN A 422 -5.60 1.44 -4.13
C GLN A 422 -6.58 1.11 -2.99
N HIS A 423 -6.07 0.85 -1.79
CA HIS A 423 -6.86 0.56 -0.59
C HIS A 423 -6.74 1.65 0.48
N GLY A 424 -6.34 2.86 0.10
CA GLY A 424 -6.22 3.99 1.01
C GLY A 424 -5.09 3.88 2.04
N ILE A 425 -4.06 3.04 1.78
CA ILE A 425 -2.90 2.84 2.66
C ILE A 425 -1.68 3.49 2.01
N LEU A 426 -1.19 4.57 2.59
CA LEU A 426 -0.08 5.37 2.07
C LEU A 426 1.18 5.12 2.89
N PHE A 427 2.16 4.42 2.32
CA PHE A 427 3.48 4.27 2.93
C PHE A 427 4.38 5.42 2.46
N LYS A 428 4.91 6.23 3.37
CA LYS A 428 5.79 7.36 3.03
C LYS A 428 7.16 6.93 2.51
N THR A 429 7.62 5.74 2.92
CA THR A 429 8.90 5.20 2.50
C THR A 429 8.82 3.69 2.22
N SER A 430 9.72 3.20 1.38
CA SER A 430 9.90 1.76 1.18
C SER A 430 10.32 1.04 2.46
N GLU A 431 10.98 1.74 3.38
CA GLU A 431 11.37 1.24 4.69
C GLU A 431 10.15 1.02 5.58
N ALA A 432 9.19 1.97 5.59
CA ALA A 432 7.93 1.83 6.32
C ALA A 432 7.13 0.58 5.88
N LEU A 433 7.05 0.32 4.56
CA LEU A 433 6.42 -0.89 4.04
C LEU A 433 7.15 -2.16 4.51
N GLU A 434 8.49 -2.16 4.55
CA GLU A 434 9.26 -3.32 5.02
C GLU A 434 9.12 -3.52 6.52
N GLU A 435 9.29 -2.47 7.32
CA GLU A 435 9.32 -2.54 8.77
C GLU A 435 7.96 -2.89 9.36
N MET A 436 6.84 -2.37 8.81
CA MET A 436 5.49 -2.70 9.28
C MET A 436 5.25 -4.22 9.34
N GLY A 437 5.78 -4.99 8.40
CA GLY A 437 5.65 -6.45 8.38
C GLY A 437 6.40 -7.18 9.50
N LYS A 438 7.33 -6.50 10.17
CA LYS A 438 8.18 -7.03 11.23
C LYS A 438 7.70 -6.64 12.64
N MET A 439 6.62 -5.86 12.76
CA MET A 439 6.08 -5.41 14.03
C MET A 439 5.52 -6.58 14.84
N ASN A 440 5.79 -6.54 16.16
CA ASN A 440 5.35 -7.53 17.12
C ASN A 440 4.28 -6.96 18.07
N ILE A 441 4.37 -5.66 18.35
CA ILE A 441 3.49 -4.95 19.27
C ILE A 441 2.80 -3.85 18.46
N ILE A 442 1.50 -3.66 18.70
CA ILE A 442 0.75 -2.54 18.18
C ILE A 442 0.13 -1.77 19.34
N ALA A 443 0.52 -0.53 19.47
CA ALA A 443 -0.02 0.39 20.44
C ALA A 443 -1.11 1.23 19.77
N LEU A 444 -2.32 1.20 20.30
CA LEU A 444 -3.47 1.92 19.77
C LEU A 444 -3.84 3.04 20.73
N ASP A 445 -3.95 4.27 20.25
CA ASP A 445 -4.65 5.28 21.05
C ASP A 445 -6.13 4.88 21.22
N LYS A 446 -6.76 5.36 22.27
CA LYS A 446 -8.19 5.12 22.47
C LYS A 446 -9.03 6.03 21.58
N THR A 447 -8.86 7.35 21.73
CA THR A 447 -9.77 8.37 21.21
C THR A 447 -9.54 8.60 19.71
N GLY A 448 -10.61 8.56 18.90
CA GLY A 448 -10.49 8.71 17.45
C GLY A 448 -9.90 7.47 16.74
N THR A 449 -9.24 6.56 17.46
CA THR A 449 -8.60 5.34 16.93
C THR A 449 -9.45 4.08 17.20
N ILE A 450 -9.58 3.65 18.46
CA ILE A 450 -10.48 2.53 18.84
C ILE A 450 -11.93 3.01 18.91
N THR A 451 -12.12 4.27 19.31
CA THR A 451 -13.42 4.92 19.44
C THR A 451 -13.60 5.97 18.35
N THR A 452 -14.83 6.45 18.18
CA THR A 452 -15.17 7.45 17.15
C THR A 452 -14.57 8.82 17.43
N GLY A 453 -14.15 9.10 18.67
CA GLY A 453 -13.69 10.42 19.12
C GLY A 453 -14.85 11.42 19.32
N GLN A 454 -16.08 10.97 19.16
CA GLN A 454 -17.31 11.76 19.35
C GLN A 454 -18.11 11.15 20.50
N PRO A 455 -17.94 11.68 21.73
CA PRO A 455 -18.73 11.21 22.87
C PRO A 455 -20.21 11.47 22.65
N THR A 456 -21.04 10.58 23.14
CA THR A 456 -22.49 10.73 23.12
C THR A 456 -23.06 10.60 24.52
N VAL A 457 -24.11 11.35 24.85
CA VAL A 457 -24.84 11.22 26.12
C VAL A 457 -25.50 9.85 26.20
N LYS A 458 -25.20 9.09 27.27
CA LYS A 458 -25.78 7.75 27.48
C LYS A 458 -26.92 7.74 28.51
N ASP A 459 -26.67 8.33 29.69
CA ASP A 459 -27.66 8.35 30.75
C ASP A 459 -27.76 9.76 31.36
N ILE A 460 -29.00 10.14 31.75
CA ILE A 460 -29.30 11.38 32.46
C ILE A 460 -29.91 10.99 33.81
N TYR A 461 -29.23 11.32 34.91
CA TYR A 461 -29.62 10.97 36.26
C TYR A 461 -29.90 12.24 37.09
N PRO A 462 -31.15 12.73 37.16
CA PRO A 462 -31.52 13.86 38.00
C PRO A 462 -31.57 13.43 39.47
N ILE A 463 -31.39 14.37 40.38
CA ILE A 463 -31.47 14.19 41.83
C ILE A 463 -32.53 15.11 42.43
N GLY A 464 -33.29 14.63 43.40
CA GLY A 464 -34.40 15.34 44.00
C GLY A 464 -35.64 15.37 43.09
N ASP A 465 -36.33 16.52 43.06
CA ASP A 465 -37.58 16.71 42.27
C ASP A 465 -37.29 17.14 40.83
N MET A 466 -36.05 17.14 40.37
CA MET A 466 -35.67 17.57 39.01
C MET A 466 -36.05 16.52 37.96
N SER A 467 -36.64 16.96 36.85
CA SER A 467 -36.87 16.07 35.72
C SER A 467 -35.60 15.88 34.86
N LYS A 468 -35.56 14.84 34.01
CA LYS A 468 -34.45 14.62 33.07
C LYS A 468 -34.32 15.79 32.08
N ASN A 469 -35.47 16.33 31.63
CA ASN A 469 -35.49 17.43 30.67
C ASN A 469 -35.00 18.73 31.28
N ASP A 470 -35.32 19.01 32.55
CA ASP A 470 -34.82 20.18 33.24
C ASP A 470 -33.32 20.13 33.47
N LEU A 471 -32.78 18.96 33.89
CA LEU A 471 -31.38 18.76 34.04
C LEU A 471 -30.64 18.90 32.69
N LEU A 472 -31.19 18.33 31.61
CA LEU A 472 -30.59 18.45 30.28
C LEU A 472 -30.68 19.91 29.75
N GLN A 473 -31.74 20.64 30.04
CA GLN A 473 -31.88 22.06 29.68
C GLN A 473 -30.83 22.93 30.40
N ILE A 474 -30.67 22.72 31.70
CA ILE A 474 -29.60 23.41 32.48
C ILE A 474 -28.23 23.07 31.92
N ALA A 475 -27.95 21.79 31.73
CA ALA A 475 -26.67 21.34 31.18
C ALA A 475 -26.41 21.93 29.79
N TYR A 476 -27.38 21.88 28.88
CA TYR A 476 -27.30 22.48 27.55
C TYR A 476 -26.98 23.98 27.62
N SER A 477 -27.67 24.71 28.49
CA SER A 477 -27.53 26.16 28.59
C SER A 477 -26.13 26.56 29.08
N VAL A 478 -25.55 25.84 30.02
CA VAL A 478 -24.20 26.15 30.54
C VAL A 478 -23.07 25.59 29.67
N GLU A 479 -23.26 24.45 29.03
CA GLU A 479 -22.23 23.80 28.18
C GLU A 479 -22.17 24.37 26.75
N GLN A 480 -23.17 25.13 26.30
CA GLN A 480 -23.20 25.69 24.93
C GLN A 480 -21.98 26.56 24.61
N LYS A 481 -21.34 27.16 25.61
CA LYS A 481 -20.13 27.99 25.44
C LYS A 481 -18.84 27.24 25.69
N SER A 482 -18.91 25.97 26.02
CA SER A 482 -17.76 25.11 26.30
C SER A 482 -17.28 24.43 25.03
N GLU A 483 -15.98 24.39 24.79
CA GLU A 483 -15.36 23.68 23.67
C GLU A 483 -15.06 22.22 23.98
N HIS A 484 -15.40 21.75 25.19
CA HIS A 484 -15.08 20.39 25.61
C HIS A 484 -15.90 19.37 24.81
N PRO A 485 -15.33 18.21 24.41
CA PRO A 485 -16.05 17.20 23.64
C PRO A 485 -17.35 16.69 24.31
N PHE A 486 -17.38 16.57 25.63
CA PHE A 486 -18.59 16.20 26.38
C PHE A 486 -19.66 17.30 26.36
N ALA A 487 -19.27 18.57 26.30
CA ALA A 487 -20.18 19.67 26.13
C ALA A 487 -20.92 19.57 24.78
N LYS A 488 -20.19 19.31 23.71
CA LYS A 488 -20.78 19.07 22.38
C LYS A 488 -21.82 17.95 22.41
N ALA A 489 -21.48 16.82 23.07
CA ALA A 489 -22.41 15.70 23.23
C ALA A 489 -23.71 16.07 23.93
N ILE A 490 -23.64 16.92 24.97
CA ILE A 490 -24.82 17.42 25.71
C ILE A 490 -25.63 18.35 24.83
N VAL A 491 -24.98 19.25 24.11
CA VAL A 491 -25.60 20.18 23.16
C VAL A 491 -26.34 19.44 22.06
N GLU A 492 -25.70 18.47 21.41
CA GLU A 492 -26.31 17.66 20.36
C GLU A 492 -27.52 16.88 20.88
N LYS A 493 -27.39 16.24 22.06
CA LYS A 493 -28.50 15.51 22.68
C LYS A 493 -29.69 16.40 22.97
N ALA A 494 -29.45 17.61 23.50
CA ALA A 494 -30.52 18.56 23.79
C ALA A 494 -31.20 19.08 22.51
N GLN A 495 -30.44 19.33 21.45
CA GLN A 495 -30.98 19.69 20.13
C GLN A 495 -31.84 18.59 19.52
N GLN A 496 -31.38 17.32 19.60
CA GLN A 496 -32.17 16.16 19.14
C GLN A 496 -33.52 16.02 19.88
N GLU A 497 -33.55 16.37 21.18
CA GLU A 497 -34.76 16.35 22.00
C GLU A 497 -35.54 17.67 21.91
N ASN A 498 -35.17 18.61 21.03
CA ASN A 498 -35.81 19.91 20.83
C ASN A 498 -35.86 20.76 22.11
N ILE A 499 -34.88 20.65 22.99
CA ILE A 499 -34.81 21.42 24.23
C ILE A 499 -34.35 22.84 23.91
N GLN A 500 -35.04 23.82 24.45
CA GLN A 500 -34.67 25.23 24.25
C GLN A 500 -33.53 25.65 25.20
N VAL A 501 -32.57 26.40 24.66
CA VAL A 501 -31.49 26.99 25.43
C VAL A 501 -31.95 28.19 26.23
N LEU A 502 -31.47 28.33 27.45
CA LEU A 502 -31.71 29.49 28.29
C LEU A 502 -30.48 30.43 28.28
N PRO A 503 -30.65 31.74 28.39
CA PRO A 503 -29.55 32.68 28.41
C PRO A 503 -28.70 32.50 29.67
N THR A 504 -27.38 32.38 29.49
CA THR A 504 -26.41 32.26 30.58
C THR A 504 -25.51 33.49 30.68
N GLU A 505 -25.27 33.93 31.91
CA GLU A 505 -24.38 35.04 32.26
C GLU A 505 -23.14 34.53 32.99
N GLN A 506 -22.07 35.35 33.05
CA GLN A 506 -20.88 35.12 33.85
C GLN A 506 -20.23 33.73 33.60
N PHE A 507 -20.22 33.24 32.35
CA PHE A 507 -19.55 31.97 32.02
C PHE A 507 -18.06 32.03 32.33
N LYS A 508 -17.58 31.00 33.05
CA LYS A 508 -16.17 30.86 33.43
C LYS A 508 -15.75 29.41 33.25
N ASN A 509 -14.64 29.20 32.57
CA ASN A 509 -13.99 27.90 32.48
C ASN A 509 -13.03 27.70 33.64
N VAL A 510 -13.18 26.64 34.44
CA VAL A 510 -12.29 26.24 35.52
C VAL A 510 -11.33 25.19 34.96
N VAL A 511 -10.14 25.65 34.59
CA VAL A 511 -9.16 24.84 33.85
C VAL A 511 -8.94 23.46 34.49
N GLY A 512 -9.18 22.41 33.72
CA GLY A 512 -8.96 21.00 34.10
C GLY A 512 -9.99 20.44 35.12
N SER A 513 -11.06 21.20 35.48
CA SER A 513 -12.02 20.78 36.52
C SER A 513 -13.46 20.84 36.05
N GLY A 514 -13.89 21.89 35.38
CA GLY A 514 -15.28 22.08 34.99
C GLY A 514 -15.58 23.52 34.53
N ILE A 515 -16.86 23.90 34.63
CA ILE A 515 -17.36 25.20 34.22
C ILE A 515 -18.27 25.81 35.32
N GLU A 516 -18.39 27.12 35.31
CA GLU A 516 -19.31 27.89 36.13
C GLU A 516 -20.07 28.89 35.26
N ALA A 517 -21.37 29.04 35.49
CA ALA A 517 -22.22 30.00 34.80
C ALA A 517 -23.39 30.38 35.66
N THR A 518 -23.92 31.59 35.49
CA THR A 518 -25.18 32.03 36.13
C THR A 518 -26.34 31.81 35.16
N LEU A 519 -27.39 31.11 35.61
CA LEU A 519 -28.59 30.84 34.88
C LEU A 519 -29.80 31.20 35.74
N ASN A 520 -30.65 32.13 35.28
CA ASN A 520 -31.82 32.63 36.01
C ASN A 520 -31.50 33.04 37.45
N ASN A 521 -30.40 33.76 37.67
CA ASN A 521 -29.86 34.19 38.99
C ASN A 521 -29.35 33.01 39.89
N HIS A 522 -29.24 31.80 39.41
CA HIS A 522 -28.64 30.67 40.10
C HIS A 522 -27.26 30.38 39.59
N LEU A 523 -26.31 30.11 40.48
CA LEU A 523 -24.98 29.72 40.12
C LEU A 523 -25.00 28.21 39.78
N ILE A 524 -24.75 27.87 38.52
CA ILE A 524 -24.59 26.52 38.07
C ILE A 524 -23.13 26.18 37.90
N GLN A 525 -22.72 25.04 38.47
CA GLN A 525 -21.37 24.52 38.38
C GLN A 525 -21.43 23.10 37.84
N ALA A 526 -20.61 22.82 36.81
CA ALA A 526 -20.59 21.50 36.17
C ALA A 526 -19.15 21.02 36.02
N GLY A 527 -18.92 19.72 36.20
CA GLY A 527 -17.58 19.15 36.03
C GLY A 527 -17.38 17.77 36.62
N SER A 528 -16.09 17.45 36.91
CA SER A 528 -15.67 16.16 37.46
C SER A 528 -16.16 15.97 38.90
N MET A 529 -16.24 14.74 39.38
CA MET A 529 -16.58 14.41 40.76
C MET A 529 -15.66 15.09 41.76
N SER A 530 -14.36 15.16 41.49
CA SER A 530 -13.38 15.80 42.35
C SER A 530 -13.65 17.31 42.51
N TYR A 531 -14.06 17.96 41.44
CA TYR A 531 -14.40 19.37 41.46
C TYR A 531 -15.72 19.62 42.20
N ILE A 532 -16.76 18.88 41.88
CA ILE A 532 -18.09 19.11 42.51
C ILE A 532 -18.10 18.74 43.98
N ARG A 533 -17.24 17.85 44.48
CA ARG A 533 -17.06 17.56 45.91
C ARG A 533 -16.53 18.75 46.72
N THR A 534 -15.86 19.71 46.10
CA THR A 534 -15.43 20.93 46.79
C THR A 534 -16.58 21.94 46.96
N ILE A 535 -17.71 21.69 46.33
CA ILE A 535 -18.83 22.63 46.19
C ILE A 535 -20.11 22.08 46.83
N ALA A 536 -20.40 20.79 46.62
CA ALA A 536 -21.59 20.11 47.03
C ALA A 536 -21.31 18.73 47.65
N ASP A 537 -22.11 18.31 48.65
CA ASP A 537 -22.05 16.99 49.19
C ASP A 537 -22.60 15.95 48.17
N ILE A 538 -21.82 14.91 47.92
CA ILE A 538 -22.19 13.78 47.07
C ILE A 538 -22.48 12.59 47.96
N SER A 539 -23.75 12.13 47.99
CA SER A 539 -24.16 10.99 48.80
C SER A 539 -23.49 9.69 48.35
N SER A 540 -23.33 8.74 49.28
CA SER A 540 -22.77 7.42 48.99
C SER A 540 -23.45 6.67 47.86
N ASP A 541 -24.79 6.85 47.72
CA ASP A 541 -25.59 6.21 46.67
C ASP A 541 -25.30 6.78 45.28
N VAL A 542 -25.15 8.10 45.18
CA VAL A 542 -24.77 8.80 43.93
C VAL A 542 -23.36 8.42 43.53
N GLN A 543 -22.46 8.34 44.52
CA GLN A 543 -21.10 7.89 44.25
C GLN A 543 -21.07 6.45 43.74
N ALA A 544 -21.77 5.51 44.40
CA ALA A 544 -21.83 4.11 43.99
C ALA A 544 -22.41 3.98 42.56
N LYS A 545 -23.42 4.82 42.23
CA LYS A 545 -24.01 4.85 40.90
C LYS A 545 -23.04 5.42 39.84
N ALA A 546 -22.31 6.45 40.17
CA ALA A 546 -21.26 7.01 39.30
C ALA A 546 -20.11 6.00 39.09
N ASP A 547 -19.70 5.29 40.14
CA ASP A 547 -18.69 4.22 40.05
C ASP A 547 -19.20 3.06 39.18
N GLY A 548 -20.51 2.75 39.25
CA GLY A 548 -21.17 1.80 38.36
C GLY A 548 -21.09 2.21 36.90
N TYR A 549 -21.45 3.46 36.57
CA TYR A 549 -21.33 3.97 35.21
C TYR A 549 -19.87 4.00 34.72
N ALA A 550 -18.93 4.40 35.57
CA ALA A 550 -17.51 4.36 35.22
C ALA A 550 -17.03 2.93 34.92
N SER A 551 -17.52 1.91 35.62
CA SER A 551 -17.21 0.50 35.35
C SER A 551 -17.83 -0.04 34.04
N GLU A 552 -18.84 0.68 33.50
CA GLU A 552 -19.41 0.45 32.16
C GLU A 552 -18.71 1.26 31.05
N GLY A 553 -17.63 2.00 31.37
CA GLY A 553 -16.92 2.85 30.39
C GLY A 553 -17.57 4.21 30.12
N LYS A 554 -18.53 4.62 30.95
CA LYS A 554 -19.22 5.91 30.85
C LYS A 554 -18.57 6.93 31.80
N THR A 555 -18.37 8.16 31.36
CA THR A 555 -17.81 9.23 32.19
C THR A 555 -18.95 10.07 32.77
N PRO A 556 -19.13 10.09 34.10
CA PRO A 556 -20.14 10.91 34.73
C PRO A 556 -19.65 12.36 34.87
N LEU A 557 -20.47 13.30 34.45
CA LEU A 557 -20.37 14.74 34.63
C LEU A 557 -21.42 15.17 35.65
N PHE A 558 -21.03 15.88 36.68
CA PHE A 558 -21.89 16.30 37.78
C PHE A 558 -22.28 17.76 37.61
N PHE A 559 -23.52 18.05 38.01
CA PHE A 559 -24.09 19.40 37.95
C PHE A 559 -24.60 19.81 39.34
N ALA A 560 -24.22 21.00 39.78
CA ALA A 560 -24.63 21.57 41.03
C ALA A 560 -25.25 22.98 40.81
N GLN A 561 -26.25 23.30 41.59
CA GLN A 561 -26.93 24.58 41.59
C GLN A 561 -26.89 25.18 43.01
N ASP A 562 -26.32 26.36 43.17
CA ASP A 562 -26.17 27.06 44.47
C ASP A 562 -25.60 26.17 45.57
N GLY A 563 -24.56 25.39 45.25
CA GLY A 563 -23.89 24.51 46.20
C GLY A 563 -24.63 23.17 46.48
N LYS A 564 -25.71 22.85 45.76
CA LYS A 564 -26.42 21.58 45.90
C LYS A 564 -26.31 20.75 44.63
N LEU A 565 -26.04 19.48 44.74
CA LEU A 565 -26.01 18.56 43.61
C LEU A 565 -27.42 18.39 43.04
N ILE A 566 -27.61 18.65 41.73
CA ILE A 566 -28.88 18.56 41.02
C ILE A 566 -28.94 17.33 40.11
N GLY A 567 -27.82 16.75 39.73
CA GLY A 567 -27.79 15.53 38.92
C GLY A 567 -26.42 15.24 38.31
N MET A 568 -26.42 14.16 37.55
CA MET A 568 -25.26 13.79 36.70
C MET A 568 -25.72 13.36 35.31
N ILE A 569 -24.93 13.65 34.31
CA ILE A 569 -25.12 13.22 32.93
C ILE A 569 -23.89 12.36 32.58
N THR A 570 -24.10 11.19 32.00
CA THR A 570 -22.99 10.34 31.56
C THR A 570 -22.82 10.47 30.06
N ALA A 571 -21.56 10.60 29.65
CA ALA A 571 -21.18 10.54 28.25
C ALA A 571 -20.14 9.43 28.05
N ALA A 572 -20.19 8.80 26.90
CA ALA A 572 -19.21 7.77 26.51
C ALA A 572 -18.83 7.95 25.07
N ASP A 573 -17.56 7.76 24.79
CA ASP A 573 -17.06 7.66 23.43
C ASP A 573 -17.36 6.26 22.87
N THR A 574 -17.99 6.21 21.73
CA THR A 574 -18.48 4.96 21.15
C THR A 574 -17.34 4.22 20.48
N ILE A 575 -17.19 2.92 20.77
CA ILE A 575 -16.23 2.05 20.08
C ILE A 575 -16.69 1.91 18.62
N LYS A 576 -15.74 2.07 17.66
CA LYS A 576 -16.04 1.87 16.25
C LYS A 576 -16.48 0.43 16.00
N GLU A 577 -17.39 0.23 15.07
CA GLU A 577 -17.97 -1.09 14.76
C GLU A 577 -16.93 -2.13 14.33
N ASP A 578 -15.87 -1.70 13.67
CA ASP A 578 -14.79 -2.55 13.17
C ASP A 578 -13.70 -2.86 14.20
N SER A 579 -13.62 -2.12 15.32
CA SER A 579 -12.50 -2.17 16.27
C SER A 579 -12.29 -3.55 16.87
N PHE A 580 -13.33 -4.20 17.36
CA PHE A 580 -13.22 -5.54 17.96
C PHE A 580 -12.72 -6.58 16.96
N ASP A 581 -13.25 -6.55 15.74
CA ASP A 581 -12.87 -7.46 14.67
C ASP A 581 -11.43 -7.22 14.21
N ALA A 582 -11.04 -5.96 14.04
CA ALA A 582 -9.70 -5.57 13.67
C ALA A 582 -8.67 -6.00 14.72
N ILE A 583 -8.92 -5.73 16.00
CA ILE A 583 -8.06 -6.15 17.13
C ILE A 583 -7.93 -7.68 17.17
N THR A 584 -9.03 -8.40 17.01
CA THR A 584 -9.01 -9.87 16.95
C THR A 584 -8.14 -10.38 15.79
N LYS A 585 -8.20 -9.74 14.61
CA LYS A 585 -7.38 -10.10 13.44
C LYS A 585 -5.91 -9.79 13.68
N LEU A 586 -5.57 -8.63 14.28
CA LEU A 586 -4.19 -8.29 14.66
C LEU A 586 -3.58 -9.32 15.59
N LYS A 587 -4.34 -9.77 16.61
CA LYS A 587 -3.93 -10.86 17.53
C LYS A 587 -3.72 -12.19 16.78
N LYS A 588 -4.61 -12.55 15.84
CA LYS A 588 -4.42 -13.72 14.96
C LYS A 588 -3.18 -13.62 14.08
N LEU A 589 -2.78 -12.40 13.71
CA LEU A 589 -1.52 -12.16 13.02
C LEU A 589 -0.29 -12.24 13.93
N GLY A 590 -0.47 -12.57 15.21
CA GLY A 590 0.60 -12.75 16.21
C GLY A 590 1.14 -11.41 16.76
N MET A 591 0.34 -10.36 16.73
CA MET A 591 0.69 -9.07 17.33
C MET A 591 0.08 -8.95 18.73
N GLN A 592 0.84 -8.39 19.67
CA GLN A 592 0.33 -7.97 20.96
C GLN A 592 -0.33 -6.59 20.81
N VAL A 593 -1.59 -6.47 21.21
CA VAL A 593 -2.35 -5.22 21.10
C VAL A 593 -2.42 -4.52 22.44
N VAL A 594 -1.91 -3.29 22.51
CA VAL A 594 -1.84 -2.46 23.71
C VAL A 594 -2.67 -1.20 23.49
N MET A 595 -3.61 -0.89 24.37
CA MET A 595 -4.35 0.37 24.33
C MET A 595 -3.69 1.42 25.22
N LEU A 596 -3.50 2.64 24.71
CA LEU A 596 -3.01 3.80 25.45
C LEU A 596 -4.17 4.79 25.63
N THR A 597 -4.32 5.35 26.84
CA THR A 597 -5.38 6.33 27.10
C THR A 597 -5.04 7.23 28.31
N GLY A 598 -5.51 8.47 28.24
CA GLY A 598 -5.50 9.40 29.39
C GLY A 598 -6.59 9.13 30.43
N ASP A 599 -7.55 8.24 30.15
CA ASP A 599 -8.64 7.90 31.06
C ASP A 599 -8.13 7.23 32.33
N ASN A 600 -8.99 7.25 33.36
CA ASN A 600 -8.73 6.47 34.58
C ASN A 600 -8.75 4.97 34.30
N GLU A 601 -8.09 4.21 35.16
CA GLU A 601 -7.88 2.77 34.99
C GLU A 601 -9.20 1.95 34.90
N ARG A 602 -10.26 2.38 35.58
CA ARG A 602 -11.57 1.67 35.56
C ARG A 602 -12.26 1.81 34.21
N THR A 603 -12.38 3.04 33.70
CA THR A 603 -12.98 3.33 32.39
C THR A 603 -12.16 2.68 31.29
N ALA A 604 -10.83 2.80 31.35
CA ALA A 604 -9.92 2.22 30.39
C ALA A 604 -10.04 0.67 30.33
N SER A 605 -10.11 0.01 31.48
CA SER A 605 -10.28 -1.44 31.58
C SER A 605 -11.63 -1.92 31.06
N ALA A 606 -12.69 -1.13 31.24
CA ALA A 606 -14.02 -1.44 30.70
C ALA A 606 -14.01 -1.42 29.15
N ILE A 607 -13.47 -0.37 28.55
CA ILE A 607 -13.34 -0.22 27.10
C ILE A 607 -12.44 -1.31 26.52
N ALA A 608 -11.32 -1.60 27.17
CA ALA A 608 -10.36 -2.61 26.77
C ALA A 608 -10.98 -4.01 26.71
N ARG A 609 -11.83 -4.35 27.66
CA ARG A 609 -12.54 -5.63 27.69
C ARG A 609 -13.50 -5.77 26.50
N VAL A 610 -14.22 -4.69 26.17
CA VAL A 610 -15.14 -4.69 25.03
C VAL A 610 -14.38 -4.68 23.71
N ALA A 611 -13.30 -3.91 23.60
CA ALA A 611 -12.45 -3.86 22.40
C ALA A 611 -11.60 -5.13 22.22
N GLY A 612 -11.33 -5.90 23.29
CA GLY A 612 -10.58 -7.16 23.23
C GLY A 612 -9.07 -7.01 23.15
N VAL A 613 -8.50 -5.89 23.65
CA VAL A 613 -7.04 -5.68 23.68
C VAL A 613 -6.34 -6.56 24.72
N ASP A 614 -5.03 -6.80 24.56
CA ASP A 614 -4.25 -7.65 25.47
C ASP A 614 -3.80 -6.92 26.73
N ARG A 615 -3.50 -5.63 26.62
CA ARG A 615 -2.98 -4.80 27.70
C ARG A 615 -3.49 -3.37 27.58
N VAL A 616 -3.66 -2.71 28.72
CA VAL A 616 -4.04 -1.30 28.84
C VAL A 616 -2.96 -0.55 29.59
N VAL A 617 -2.68 0.68 29.15
CA VAL A 617 -1.89 1.67 29.90
C VAL A 617 -2.77 2.90 30.05
N ALA A 618 -3.32 3.08 31.26
CA ALA A 618 -4.27 4.12 31.60
C ALA A 618 -3.58 5.33 32.25
N GLY A 619 -4.24 6.48 32.29
CA GLY A 619 -3.75 7.71 32.94
C GLY A 619 -2.52 8.32 32.28
N VAL A 620 -2.28 8.06 31.01
CA VAL A 620 -1.12 8.53 30.27
C VAL A 620 -1.41 9.93 29.76
N LYS A 621 -0.68 10.93 30.23
CA LYS A 621 -0.73 12.29 29.67
C LYS A 621 -0.17 12.30 28.22
N PRO A 622 -0.55 13.28 27.38
CA PRO A 622 -0.02 13.37 26.02
C PRO A 622 1.51 13.26 25.95
N ASP A 623 2.22 14.01 26.79
CA ASP A 623 3.69 14.01 26.85
C ASP A 623 4.27 12.68 27.41
N GLY A 624 3.47 11.84 28.03
CA GLY A 624 3.88 10.54 28.58
C GLY A 624 3.76 9.39 27.61
N LYS A 625 3.05 9.54 26.49
CA LYS A 625 2.84 8.45 25.50
C LYS A 625 4.16 7.98 24.88
N GLU A 626 5.07 8.92 24.60
CA GLU A 626 6.42 8.63 24.08
C GLU A 626 7.21 7.71 25.02
N ALA A 627 7.15 7.97 26.33
CA ALA A 627 7.82 7.14 27.33
C ALA A 627 7.27 5.70 27.37
N VAL A 628 5.94 5.55 27.21
CA VAL A 628 5.31 4.23 27.13
C VAL A 628 5.77 3.47 25.88
N ILE A 629 5.83 4.13 24.73
CA ILE A 629 6.36 3.54 23.50
C ILE A 629 7.81 3.07 23.71
N SER A 630 8.67 3.91 24.32
CA SER A 630 10.06 3.56 24.62
C SER A 630 10.18 2.34 25.53
N GLU A 631 9.24 2.13 26.46
CA GLU A 631 9.20 0.96 27.34
C GLU A 631 8.74 -0.31 26.57
N LEU A 632 7.76 -0.16 25.67
CA LEU A 632 7.29 -1.26 24.82
C LEU A 632 8.37 -1.71 23.84
N GLN A 633 9.17 -0.78 23.31
CA GLN A 633 10.29 -1.07 22.40
C GLN A 633 11.37 -1.97 23.03
N LYS A 634 11.49 -2.02 24.35
CA LYS A 634 12.38 -2.98 25.03
C LYS A 634 11.89 -4.43 24.94
N GLN A 635 10.60 -4.63 24.63
CA GLN A 635 9.95 -5.96 24.55
C GLN A 635 9.85 -6.44 23.09
N GLY A 636 9.87 -5.54 22.11
CA GLY A 636 9.76 -5.86 20.69
C GLY A 636 9.60 -4.63 19.82
N LYS A 637 9.47 -4.81 18.51
CA LYS A 637 9.20 -3.72 17.59
C LYS A 637 7.76 -3.24 17.70
N VAL A 638 7.58 -1.93 17.85
CA VAL A 638 6.31 -1.28 18.16
C VAL A 638 5.80 -0.45 16.98
N ALA A 639 4.56 -0.71 16.55
CA ALA A 639 3.80 0.22 15.73
C ALA A 639 2.86 1.04 16.64
N MET A 640 2.82 2.36 16.50
CA MET A 640 1.86 3.25 17.18
C MET A 640 0.80 3.70 16.19
N VAL A 641 -0.46 3.64 16.58
CA VAL A 641 -1.61 4.10 15.78
C VAL A 641 -2.34 5.19 16.54
N GLY A 642 -2.55 6.33 15.90
CA GLY A 642 -3.22 7.49 16.50
C GLY A 642 -3.81 8.44 15.45
N ASP A 643 -4.50 9.48 15.90
CA ASP A 643 -5.09 10.52 15.04
C ASP A 643 -4.10 11.66 14.67
N GLY A 644 -2.94 11.67 15.28
CA GLY A 644 -1.79 12.51 14.97
C GLY A 644 -1.70 13.84 15.68
N ILE A 645 -2.75 14.43 16.18
CA ILE A 645 -2.68 15.77 16.82
C ILE A 645 -1.99 15.67 18.19
N ASN A 646 -2.47 14.78 19.05
CA ASN A 646 -1.95 14.57 20.40
C ASN A 646 -0.90 13.48 20.47
N ASP A 647 -0.77 12.68 19.43
CA ASP A 647 0.05 11.47 19.37
C ASP A 647 1.34 11.65 18.59
N ALA A 648 1.55 12.81 17.95
CA ALA A 648 2.71 13.07 17.10
C ALA A 648 4.06 12.68 17.73
N PRO A 649 4.35 12.96 19.01
CA PRO A 649 5.60 12.52 19.65
C PRO A 649 5.68 10.98 19.75
N ALA A 650 4.58 10.32 20.06
CA ALA A 650 4.52 8.85 20.18
C ALA A 650 4.60 8.17 18.81
N LEU A 651 3.96 8.72 17.77
CA LEU A 651 4.05 8.27 16.39
C LEU A 651 5.48 8.33 15.87
N THR A 652 6.14 9.46 16.07
CA THR A 652 7.55 9.66 15.66
C THR A 652 8.52 8.76 16.44
N LYS A 653 8.20 8.44 17.71
CA LYS A 653 9.05 7.61 18.57
C LYS A 653 8.95 6.13 18.28
N ALA A 654 7.81 5.64 17.81
CA ALA A 654 7.59 4.24 17.49
C ALA A 654 8.53 3.76 16.37
N ASP A 655 8.70 2.44 16.22
CA ASP A 655 9.42 1.90 15.06
C ASP A 655 8.64 2.16 13.76
N ILE A 656 7.32 2.25 13.85
CA ILE A 656 6.40 2.68 12.79
C ILE A 656 5.26 3.49 13.40
N GLY A 657 5.10 4.72 12.96
CA GLY A 657 3.93 5.55 13.25
C GLY A 657 2.86 5.40 12.18
N ILE A 658 1.61 5.23 12.59
CA ILE A 658 0.44 5.08 11.69
C ILE A 658 -0.60 6.12 12.06
N ALA A 659 -0.87 7.04 11.15
CA ALA A 659 -1.96 8.02 11.30
C ALA A 659 -3.25 7.47 10.69
N ILE A 660 -4.35 7.56 11.46
CA ILE A 660 -5.69 7.20 11.01
C ILE A 660 -6.45 8.47 10.62
N GLY A 661 -7.03 8.47 9.42
CA GLY A 661 -7.78 9.61 8.89
C GLY A 661 -6.86 10.68 8.31
N ALA A 662 -6.96 10.96 7.04
CA ALA A 662 -6.14 11.93 6.32
C ALA A 662 -6.42 13.42 6.70
N GLY A 663 -6.94 13.66 7.93
CA GLY A 663 -7.58 14.93 8.27
C GLY A 663 -6.66 16.04 8.80
N THR A 664 -5.43 15.76 9.24
CA THR A 664 -4.56 16.82 9.79
C THR A 664 -3.14 16.73 9.21
N ASP A 665 -2.61 17.87 8.79
CA ASP A 665 -1.24 17.97 8.26
C ASP A 665 -0.21 17.45 9.29
N VAL A 666 -0.45 17.69 10.59
CA VAL A 666 0.42 17.23 11.68
C VAL A 666 0.49 15.72 11.77
N ALA A 667 -0.64 15.01 11.55
CA ALA A 667 -0.69 13.56 11.51
C ALA A 667 0.08 13.01 10.32
N ILE A 668 -0.15 13.63 9.16
CA ILE A 668 0.55 13.27 7.92
C ILE A 668 2.05 13.43 8.12
N ASP A 669 2.53 14.52 8.72
CA ASP A 669 3.96 14.79 8.87
C ASP A 669 4.64 13.81 9.86
N SER A 670 3.96 13.44 10.93
CA SER A 670 4.54 12.66 12.06
C SER A 670 4.54 11.15 11.85
N ALA A 671 3.69 10.61 10.96
CA ALA A 671 3.54 9.18 10.75
C ALA A 671 4.36 8.67 9.57
N ASP A 672 4.72 7.38 9.58
CA ASP A 672 5.35 6.65 8.49
C ASP A 672 4.33 6.08 7.50
N ILE A 673 3.13 5.78 8.00
CA ILE A 673 2.00 5.24 7.24
C ILE A 673 0.78 6.12 7.51
N VAL A 674 0.10 6.53 6.45
CA VAL A 674 -1.15 7.30 6.55
C VAL A 674 -2.29 6.44 5.99
N LEU A 675 -3.34 6.32 6.77
CA LEU A 675 -4.57 5.62 6.36
C LEU A 675 -5.61 6.67 5.97
N SER A 676 -6.10 6.61 4.73
CA SER A 676 -7.08 7.56 4.22
C SER A 676 -8.42 7.44 4.95
N ASN A 677 -8.78 6.22 5.35
CA ASN A 677 -10.00 5.96 6.11
C ASN A 677 -9.73 5.93 7.61
N SER A 678 -10.75 6.22 8.39
CA SER A 678 -10.67 6.23 9.86
C SER A 678 -10.99 4.86 10.48
N THR A 679 -10.60 3.73 9.83
CA THR A 679 -10.93 2.38 10.27
C THR A 679 -9.71 1.60 10.77
N LEU A 680 -9.86 0.83 11.85
CA LEU A 680 -8.81 -0.07 12.34
C LEU A 680 -8.60 -1.28 11.40
N THR A 681 -9.56 -1.58 10.56
CA THR A 681 -9.45 -2.61 9.53
C THR A 681 -8.31 -2.30 8.54
N ASP A 682 -8.05 -1.02 8.24
CA ASP A 682 -6.97 -0.61 7.35
C ASP A 682 -5.59 -0.84 7.98
N VAL A 683 -5.47 -0.79 9.30
CA VAL A 683 -4.26 -1.21 10.00
C VAL A 683 -3.98 -2.70 9.77
N VAL A 684 -5.02 -3.54 9.84
CA VAL A 684 -4.90 -4.98 9.53
C VAL A 684 -4.45 -5.19 8.09
N ARG A 685 -5.05 -4.43 7.16
CA ARG A 685 -4.71 -4.45 5.72
C ARG A 685 -3.24 -4.06 5.51
N ALA A 686 -2.76 -3.00 6.18
CA ALA A 686 -1.37 -2.55 6.11
C ALA A 686 -0.39 -3.63 6.57
N VAL A 687 -0.64 -4.29 7.70
CA VAL A 687 0.19 -5.41 8.21
C VAL A 687 0.21 -6.57 7.22
N ARG A 688 -0.94 -6.96 6.70
CA ARG A 688 -1.07 -8.09 5.75
C ARG A 688 -0.34 -7.82 4.45
N LEU A 689 -0.53 -6.63 3.88
CA LEU A 689 0.12 -6.21 2.65
C LEU A 689 1.64 -6.16 2.81
N SER A 690 2.12 -5.56 3.89
CA SER A 690 3.53 -5.50 4.20
C SER A 690 4.15 -6.91 4.33
N ARG A 691 3.52 -7.83 5.07
CA ARG A 691 3.98 -9.22 5.20
C ARG A 691 3.96 -9.98 3.87
N ALA A 692 2.94 -9.75 3.03
CA ALA A 692 2.85 -10.35 1.70
C ALA A 692 3.96 -9.83 0.79
N THR A 693 4.21 -8.52 0.80
CA THR A 693 5.30 -7.89 0.04
C THR A 693 6.66 -8.39 0.48
N LEU A 694 6.93 -8.47 1.78
CA LEU A 694 8.18 -9.04 2.33
C LEU A 694 8.40 -10.49 1.93
N ARG A 695 7.34 -11.31 1.96
CA ARG A 695 7.41 -12.71 1.51
C ARG A 695 7.76 -12.76 0.03
N ASN A 696 7.11 -11.96 -0.79
CA ASN A 696 7.37 -11.87 -2.23
C ASN A 696 8.82 -11.43 -2.52
N VAL A 697 9.33 -10.44 -1.79
CA VAL A 697 10.74 -10.02 -1.89
C VAL A 697 11.70 -11.17 -1.56
N LYS A 698 11.45 -11.92 -0.47
CA LYS A 698 12.27 -13.08 -0.09
C LYS A 698 12.24 -14.18 -1.15
N GLU A 699 11.06 -14.46 -1.72
CA GLU A 699 10.89 -15.42 -2.82
C GLU A 699 11.65 -14.95 -4.07
N ASN A 700 11.58 -13.67 -4.41
CA ASN A 700 12.31 -13.09 -5.54
C ASN A 700 13.83 -13.21 -5.36
N LEU A 701 14.34 -12.90 -4.16
CA LEU A 701 15.74 -13.06 -3.82
C LEU A 701 16.18 -14.55 -3.90
N PHE A 702 15.35 -15.45 -3.38
CA PHE A 702 15.61 -16.89 -3.50
C PHE A 702 15.75 -17.31 -4.96
N TRP A 703 14.81 -16.97 -5.84
CA TRP A 703 14.87 -17.30 -7.25
C TRP A 703 16.07 -16.66 -7.96
N ALA A 704 16.39 -15.40 -7.63
CA ALA A 704 17.55 -14.71 -8.21
C ALA A 704 18.88 -15.41 -7.91
N PHE A 705 19.02 -16.03 -6.72
CA PHE A 705 20.22 -16.79 -6.35
C PHE A 705 20.19 -18.26 -6.82
N PHE A 706 19.03 -18.88 -6.80
CA PHE A 706 18.84 -20.29 -7.10
C PHE A 706 19.33 -20.66 -8.49
N TYR A 707 19.01 -19.85 -9.50
CA TYR A 707 19.51 -20.06 -10.86
C TYR A 707 21.05 -20.05 -10.92
N ASN A 708 21.68 -19.08 -10.27
CA ASN A 708 23.12 -18.97 -10.25
C ASN A 708 23.77 -20.14 -9.51
N LEU A 709 23.19 -20.58 -8.39
CA LEU A 709 23.72 -21.68 -7.58
C LEU A 709 23.77 -23.01 -8.36
N ILE A 710 22.79 -23.25 -9.22
CA ILE A 710 22.74 -24.46 -10.06
C ILE A 710 23.59 -24.28 -11.32
N CYS A 711 23.47 -23.16 -11.99
CA CYS A 711 24.03 -22.99 -13.32
C CYS A 711 25.53 -22.72 -13.33
N ILE A 712 26.11 -22.08 -12.28
CA ILE A 712 27.57 -21.85 -12.22
C ILE A 712 28.37 -23.17 -12.18
N PRO A 713 28.08 -24.17 -11.33
CA PRO A 713 28.76 -25.45 -11.34
C PRO A 713 28.58 -26.21 -12.67
N LEU A 714 27.42 -26.15 -13.30
CA LEU A 714 27.19 -26.75 -14.61
C LEU A 714 28.01 -26.08 -15.70
N ALA A 715 28.08 -24.73 -15.70
CA ALA A 715 28.88 -23.95 -16.63
C ALA A 715 30.38 -24.22 -16.44
N ALA A 716 30.83 -24.43 -15.20
CA ALA A 716 32.18 -24.80 -14.89
C ALA A 716 32.59 -26.22 -15.33
N GLY A 717 31.60 -27.05 -15.75
CA GLY A 717 31.86 -28.42 -16.20
C GLY A 717 32.10 -29.44 -15.07
N LEU A 718 31.74 -29.13 -13.81
CA LEU A 718 32.06 -29.98 -12.65
C LEU A 718 31.36 -31.36 -12.68
N PHE A 719 30.28 -31.53 -13.45
CA PHE A 719 29.51 -32.79 -13.54
C PHE A 719 29.72 -33.53 -14.88
N GLY A 720 30.77 -33.18 -15.64
CA GLY A 720 31.00 -33.73 -16.98
C GLY A 720 29.98 -33.27 -18.03
N LEU A 721 29.08 -32.34 -17.66
CA LEU A 721 28.10 -31.73 -18.59
C LEU A 721 28.71 -30.45 -19.19
N SER A 722 28.75 -30.34 -20.50
CA SER A 722 29.20 -29.15 -21.20
C SER A 722 27.99 -28.21 -21.41
N MET A 723 28.02 -27.05 -20.78
CA MET A 723 27.00 -26.02 -21.03
C MET A 723 27.57 -24.95 -21.95
N ASN A 724 26.96 -24.80 -23.12
CA ASN A 724 27.29 -23.73 -24.05
C ASN A 724 26.89 -22.36 -23.43
N PRO A 725 27.70 -21.29 -23.56
CA PRO A 725 27.41 -19.94 -23.09
C PRO A 725 26.05 -19.41 -23.50
N MET A 726 25.52 -19.85 -24.63
CA MET A 726 24.19 -19.53 -25.14
C MET A 726 23.06 -19.94 -24.18
N PHE A 727 23.10 -21.19 -23.69
CA PHE A 727 22.09 -21.67 -22.72
C PHE A 727 22.19 -20.93 -21.39
N GLY A 728 23.42 -20.53 -21.01
CA GLY A 728 23.66 -19.67 -19.87
C GLY A 728 22.95 -18.32 -19.99
N ALA A 729 23.09 -17.65 -21.13
CA ALA A 729 22.43 -16.38 -21.41
C ALA A 729 20.88 -16.50 -21.41
N ALA A 730 20.36 -17.60 -21.97
CA ALA A 730 18.92 -17.87 -21.96
C ALA A 730 18.38 -18.12 -20.54
N ALA A 731 19.07 -18.94 -19.73
CA ALA A 731 18.70 -19.20 -18.33
C ALA A 731 18.68 -17.92 -17.49
N MET A 732 19.66 -17.03 -17.70
CA MET A 732 19.74 -15.73 -17.04
C MET A 732 18.55 -14.81 -17.43
N ALA A 733 18.18 -14.75 -18.72
CA ALA A 733 17.03 -13.99 -19.16
C ALA A 733 15.74 -14.53 -18.50
N LEU A 734 15.58 -15.86 -18.42
CA LEU A 734 14.45 -16.52 -17.76
C LEU A 734 14.38 -16.22 -16.26
N SER A 735 15.54 -16.18 -15.57
CA SER A 735 15.59 -15.78 -14.15
C SER A 735 14.98 -14.39 -13.90
N SER A 736 15.32 -13.41 -14.74
CA SER A 736 14.76 -12.05 -14.63
C SER A 736 13.24 -12.05 -14.88
N VAL A 737 12.77 -12.83 -15.84
CA VAL A 737 11.33 -12.97 -16.11
C VAL A 737 10.61 -13.60 -14.92
N THR A 738 11.17 -14.65 -14.33
CA THR A 738 10.59 -15.33 -13.15
C THR A 738 10.42 -14.36 -11.98
N VAL A 739 11.45 -13.59 -11.67
CA VAL A 739 11.41 -12.59 -10.58
C VAL A 739 10.34 -11.52 -10.85
N CYS A 740 10.30 -10.97 -12.07
CA CYS A 740 9.30 -9.97 -12.44
C CYS A 740 7.87 -10.52 -12.37
N MET A 741 7.64 -11.74 -12.88
CA MET A 741 6.32 -12.38 -12.82
C MET A 741 5.91 -12.68 -11.38
N ASN A 742 6.83 -13.14 -10.54
CA ASN A 742 6.53 -13.36 -9.13
C ASN A 742 6.19 -12.05 -8.40
N ALA A 743 6.91 -10.96 -8.70
CA ALA A 743 6.57 -9.65 -8.14
C ALA A 743 5.19 -9.18 -8.59
N LEU A 744 4.85 -9.30 -9.87
CA LEU A 744 3.52 -8.94 -10.40
C LEU A 744 2.40 -9.84 -9.86
N ARG A 745 2.70 -11.07 -9.39
CA ARG A 745 1.73 -11.94 -8.70
C ARG A 745 1.13 -11.27 -7.47
N LEU A 746 1.83 -10.31 -6.85
CA LEU A 746 1.32 -9.56 -5.72
C LEU A 746 0.03 -8.78 -6.06
N ASN A 747 -0.18 -8.37 -7.32
CA ASN A 747 -1.43 -7.76 -7.78
C ASN A 747 -2.66 -8.69 -7.65
N LEU A 748 -2.44 -10.00 -7.52
CA LEU A 748 -3.50 -10.98 -7.29
C LEU A 748 -3.74 -11.24 -5.79
N PHE A 749 -3.02 -10.52 -4.91
CA PHE A 749 -3.18 -10.67 -3.47
C PHE A 749 -4.50 -10.03 -3.02
N LYS A 750 -5.39 -10.86 -2.49
CA LYS A 750 -6.66 -10.41 -1.91
C LYS A 750 -6.42 -9.87 -0.50
N ILE A 751 -6.43 -8.54 -0.39
CA ILE A 751 -6.19 -7.85 0.88
C ILE A 751 -7.34 -8.08 1.87
N ASP A 752 -8.57 -8.26 1.35
CA ASP A 752 -9.84 -8.37 2.09
C ASP A 752 -10.41 -9.78 2.23
N LYS A 753 -9.61 -10.83 1.96
CA LYS A 753 -10.13 -12.22 1.91
C LYS A 753 -10.99 -12.64 3.11
N ASP A 754 -10.72 -12.10 4.31
CA ASP A 754 -11.48 -12.41 5.52
C ASP A 754 -12.69 -11.47 5.75
N VAL A 755 -12.77 -10.37 5.00
CA VAL A 755 -13.90 -9.42 5.05
C VAL A 755 -15.02 -9.92 4.15
N GLU A 756 -14.70 -10.42 2.95
CA GLU A 756 -15.66 -11.01 2.02
C GLU A 756 -16.37 -12.24 2.62
N GLU A 757 -15.65 -13.12 3.34
CA GLU A 757 -16.28 -14.29 3.97
C GLU A 757 -17.31 -13.92 5.05
N LYS A 758 -17.09 -12.80 5.78
CA LYS A 758 -18.05 -12.32 6.78
C LYS A 758 -19.23 -11.58 6.18
N HIS A 759 -19.05 -10.81 5.11
CA HIS A 759 -20.18 -10.20 4.39
C HIS A 759 -21.14 -11.27 3.87
N ILE A 760 -20.61 -12.30 3.22
CA ILE A 760 -21.40 -13.45 2.75
C ILE A 760 -22.06 -14.21 3.92
N GLN A 761 -21.40 -14.33 5.08
CA GLN A 761 -22.00 -14.95 6.27
C GLN A 761 -23.03 -14.03 6.94
N ARG A 762 -22.82 -12.70 6.91
CA ARG A 762 -23.75 -11.72 7.47
C ARG A 762 -25.00 -11.60 6.58
N GLU A 763 -24.85 -11.58 5.28
CA GLU A 763 -25.98 -11.65 4.33
C GLU A 763 -26.78 -12.94 4.50
N LYS A 764 -26.13 -14.09 4.58
CA LYS A 764 -26.78 -15.37 4.88
C LYS A 764 -27.42 -15.42 6.27
N HIS A 765 -26.89 -14.67 7.23
CA HIS A 765 -27.46 -14.60 8.58
C HIS A 765 -28.65 -13.63 8.64
N ILE A 766 -28.62 -12.57 7.83
CA ILE A 766 -29.74 -11.63 7.64
C ILE A 766 -30.87 -12.35 6.88
N GLU A 767 -30.53 -13.02 5.77
CA GLU A 767 -31.51 -13.85 5.04
C GLU A 767 -32.14 -14.93 5.94
N ARG A 768 -31.33 -15.63 6.78
CA ARG A 768 -31.86 -16.59 7.77
C ARG A 768 -32.67 -15.94 8.90
N LYS A 769 -32.41 -14.67 9.23
CA LYS A 769 -33.24 -13.93 10.22
C LYS A 769 -34.53 -13.44 9.58
N GLU A 770 -34.54 -13.05 8.34
CA GLU A 770 -35.72 -12.69 7.58
C GLU A 770 -36.61 -13.92 7.31
N GLU A 771 -36.00 -15.09 7.01
CA GLU A 771 -36.74 -16.36 6.96
C GLU A 771 -37.32 -16.78 8.33
N LYS A 772 -36.72 -16.40 9.45
CA LYS A 772 -37.20 -16.69 10.80
C LYS A 772 -38.29 -15.72 11.31
N GLN A 773 -38.58 -14.65 10.58
CA GLN A 773 -39.53 -13.59 11.04
C GLN A 773 -40.96 -13.75 10.52
N MET A 774 -41.33 -14.80 9.82
CA MET A 774 -42.71 -15.10 9.48
C MET A 774 -43.29 -16.19 10.38
N GLU A 775 -43.30 -15.97 11.69
CA GLU A 775 -44.05 -16.78 12.65
C GLU A 775 -45.32 -16.05 13.05
N LYS A 776 -46.48 -16.71 12.98
CA LYS A 776 -47.74 -16.23 13.50
C LYS A 776 -48.18 -17.07 14.68
N LYS A 777 -48.69 -16.41 15.72
CA LYS A 777 -49.26 -17.07 16.90
C LYS A 777 -50.80 -16.99 16.83
N ILE A 778 -51.42 -18.16 16.92
CA ILE A 778 -52.87 -18.28 16.87
C ILE A 778 -53.39 -18.72 18.27
N MET A 779 -54.25 -17.95 18.89
CA MET A 779 -54.89 -18.28 20.17
C MET A 779 -56.13 -19.12 19.87
N ILE A 780 -56.23 -20.33 20.46
CA ILE A 780 -57.28 -21.31 20.15
C ILE A 780 -57.95 -21.77 21.41
N GLU A 781 -59.28 -21.63 21.47
CA GLU A 781 -60.11 -22.20 22.54
C GLU A 781 -60.78 -23.47 22.07
N GLY A 782 -61.03 -24.39 23.06
CA GLY A 782 -61.72 -25.65 22.81
C GLY A 782 -60.77 -26.88 22.74
N MET A 783 -59.48 -26.71 22.72
CA MET A 783 -58.51 -27.80 22.76
C MET A 783 -58.35 -28.33 24.19
N VAL A 784 -58.53 -29.62 24.41
CA VAL A 784 -58.52 -30.24 25.74
C VAL A 784 -57.46 -31.39 25.83
N CYS A 785 -56.93 -31.89 24.75
CA CYS A 785 -56.03 -33.05 24.75
C CYS A 785 -55.13 -33.09 23.55
N GLY A 786 -54.06 -33.96 23.55
CA GLY A 786 -53.11 -34.09 22.48
C GLY A 786 -53.68 -34.62 21.15
N HIS A 787 -54.92 -35.05 21.12
CA HIS A 787 -55.57 -35.39 19.86
C HIS A 787 -56.10 -34.13 19.14
N CYS A 788 -56.56 -33.16 19.91
CA CYS A 788 -56.93 -31.83 19.45
C CYS A 788 -55.72 -31.09 18.85
N GLU A 789 -54.54 -31.19 19.46
CA GLU A 789 -53.31 -30.62 18.96
C GLU A 789 -52.97 -31.16 17.58
N LYS A 790 -53.09 -32.49 17.35
CA LYS A 790 -52.84 -33.12 16.07
C LYS A 790 -53.82 -32.72 14.98
N ALA A 791 -55.11 -32.55 15.32
CA ALA A 791 -56.13 -32.12 14.39
C ALA A 791 -55.84 -30.71 13.88
N VAL A 792 -55.63 -29.77 14.80
CA VAL A 792 -55.30 -28.36 14.46
C VAL A 792 -53.96 -28.25 13.73
N LYS A 793 -52.93 -28.99 14.16
CA LYS A 793 -51.67 -29.04 13.47
C LYS A 793 -51.78 -29.49 12.01
N ASN A 794 -52.46 -30.58 11.79
CA ASN A 794 -52.67 -31.12 10.45
C ASN A 794 -53.52 -30.20 9.55
N ALA A 795 -54.48 -29.47 10.14
CA ALA A 795 -55.25 -28.49 9.41
C ALA A 795 -54.41 -27.29 8.97
N LEU A 796 -53.57 -26.75 9.86
CA LEU A 796 -52.67 -25.63 9.56
C LEU A 796 -51.57 -26.00 8.59
N GLU A 797 -50.96 -27.16 8.72
CA GLU A 797 -49.88 -27.65 7.83
C GLU A 797 -50.36 -28.00 6.40
N LYS A 798 -51.67 -28.12 6.15
CA LYS A 798 -52.28 -28.30 4.83
C LYS A 798 -52.38 -27.00 4.02
N ILE A 799 -52.22 -25.86 4.66
CA ILE A 799 -52.34 -24.56 4.00
C ILE A 799 -51.06 -24.31 3.16
N GLU A 800 -51.22 -23.96 1.90
CA GLU A 800 -50.09 -23.61 1.03
C GLU A 800 -49.42 -22.31 1.55
N GLY A 801 -48.19 -22.42 2.05
CA GLY A 801 -47.43 -21.32 2.65
C GLY A 801 -47.11 -21.54 4.13
N VAL A 802 -47.65 -22.58 4.77
CA VAL A 802 -47.25 -23.02 6.13
C VAL A 802 -46.17 -24.09 6.02
N SER A 803 -45.02 -23.84 6.64
CA SER A 803 -43.87 -24.80 6.68
C SER A 803 -43.97 -25.75 7.87
N SER A 804 -44.47 -25.28 9.02
CA SER A 804 -44.72 -26.09 10.21
C SER A 804 -45.66 -25.40 11.17
N ALA A 805 -46.36 -26.19 11.99
CA ALA A 805 -47.21 -25.66 13.07
C ALA A 805 -46.90 -26.41 14.38
N GLU A 806 -46.63 -25.66 15.46
CA GLU A 806 -46.49 -26.20 16.81
C GLU A 806 -47.77 -25.80 17.61
N VAL A 807 -48.56 -26.81 17.98
CA VAL A 807 -49.85 -26.59 18.65
C VAL A 807 -49.79 -27.17 20.07
N SER A 808 -50.27 -26.39 21.06
CA SER A 808 -50.29 -26.82 22.44
C SER A 808 -51.66 -26.54 23.07
N HIS A 809 -52.33 -27.60 23.56
CA HIS A 809 -53.57 -27.50 24.31
C HIS A 809 -53.36 -26.91 25.70
N VAL A 810 -52.13 -27.04 26.27
CA VAL A 810 -51.78 -26.50 27.61
C VAL A 810 -51.69 -24.98 27.56
N THR A 811 -51.05 -24.43 26.52
CA THR A 811 -50.89 -22.97 26.31
C THR A 811 -52.01 -22.38 25.51
N LYS A 812 -52.93 -23.22 24.97
CA LYS A 812 -54.09 -22.83 24.12
C LYS A 812 -53.67 -22.01 22.91
N GLN A 813 -52.53 -22.31 22.29
CA GLN A 813 -52.02 -21.58 21.15
C GLN A 813 -51.35 -22.49 20.13
N ALA A 814 -51.33 -22.01 18.89
CA ALA A 814 -50.52 -22.59 17.82
C ALA A 814 -49.55 -21.55 17.33
N VAL A 815 -48.24 -21.94 17.18
CA VAL A 815 -47.21 -21.14 16.53
C VAL A 815 -47.01 -21.70 15.12
N VAL A 816 -47.26 -20.88 14.11
CA VAL A 816 -47.21 -21.29 12.70
C VAL A 816 -46.02 -20.59 12.03
N THR A 817 -45.12 -21.38 11.49
CA THR A 817 -43.96 -20.87 10.70
C THR A 817 -44.37 -20.83 9.22
N LEU A 818 -44.25 -19.66 8.60
CA LEU A 818 -44.67 -19.42 7.24
C LEU A 818 -43.46 -19.28 6.30
N ASN A 819 -43.54 -19.90 5.10
CA ASN A 819 -42.60 -19.70 4.00
C ASN A 819 -43.14 -18.78 2.89
N LYS A 820 -44.42 -18.37 3.02
CA LYS A 820 -45.13 -17.43 2.16
C LYS A 820 -46.14 -16.69 2.99
N GLU A 821 -46.50 -15.50 2.62
CA GLU A 821 -47.53 -14.72 3.33
C GLU A 821 -48.89 -15.41 3.24
N VAL A 822 -49.44 -15.84 4.37
CA VAL A 822 -50.76 -16.48 4.52
C VAL A 822 -51.69 -15.53 5.28
N SER A 823 -52.88 -15.34 4.77
CA SER A 823 -53.84 -14.42 5.40
C SER A 823 -54.35 -14.94 6.75
N ASN A 824 -54.61 -14.03 7.69
CA ASN A 824 -55.18 -14.39 8.99
C ASN A 824 -56.55 -15.07 8.88
N GLU A 825 -57.33 -14.77 7.82
CA GLU A 825 -58.60 -15.41 7.55
C GLU A 825 -58.47 -16.87 7.12
N GLU A 826 -57.43 -17.22 6.32
CA GLU A 826 -57.18 -18.61 5.93
C GLU A 826 -56.73 -19.47 7.10
N LEU A 827 -55.82 -18.94 7.97
CA LEU A 827 -55.38 -19.62 9.19
C LEU A 827 -56.55 -19.84 10.15
N ARG A 828 -57.46 -18.83 10.31
CA ARG A 828 -58.68 -18.92 11.13
C ARG A 828 -59.62 -19.99 10.61
N LYS A 829 -59.96 -19.98 9.33
CA LYS A 829 -60.85 -20.95 8.71
C LYS A 829 -60.37 -22.38 8.83
N ALA A 830 -59.07 -22.62 8.75
CA ALA A 830 -58.51 -23.95 8.89
C ALA A 830 -58.67 -24.53 10.31
N VAL A 831 -58.54 -23.67 11.33
CA VAL A 831 -58.71 -24.06 12.74
C VAL A 831 -60.19 -24.24 13.08
N GLU A 832 -61.06 -23.35 12.59
CA GLU A 832 -62.51 -23.39 12.82
C GLU A 832 -63.18 -24.54 12.07
N ALA A 833 -62.59 -25.02 10.96
CA ALA A 833 -63.10 -26.21 10.27
C ALA A 833 -62.90 -27.52 11.05
N GLU A 834 -62.07 -27.52 12.09
CA GLU A 834 -61.86 -28.64 13.02
C GLU A 834 -62.63 -28.44 14.34
N ASP A 835 -63.69 -27.55 14.35
CA ASP A 835 -64.55 -27.24 15.46
C ASP A 835 -63.92 -26.57 16.68
N TYR A 836 -62.79 -25.82 16.47
CA TYR A 836 -62.14 -25.00 17.49
C TYR A 836 -62.34 -23.51 17.22
N THR A 837 -62.31 -22.71 18.27
CA THR A 837 -62.54 -21.25 18.17
C THR A 837 -61.23 -20.49 18.22
N VAL A 838 -60.94 -19.66 17.20
CA VAL A 838 -59.76 -18.75 17.18
C VAL A 838 -60.10 -17.43 17.84
N THR A 839 -59.45 -17.09 18.95
CA THR A 839 -59.71 -15.87 19.72
C THR A 839 -58.81 -14.71 19.32
N GLY A 840 -57.66 -15.00 18.73
CA GLY A 840 -56.69 -13.99 18.25
C GLY A 840 -55.61 -14.58 17.36
N ILE A 841 -55.04 -13.77 16.43
CA ILE A 841 -53.85 -14.12 15.61
C ILE A 841 -52.91 -12.92 15.69
N GLU A 842 -51.69 -13.17 16.20
CA GLU A 842 -50.60 -12.20 16.34
C GLU A 842 -49.48 -12.50 15.39
#